data_29b98ec2f3efb684640d7559fad06c90
#
_entry.id   29b98ec2f3efb684640d7559fad06c90
#
_cell.length_a   1.000
_cell.length_b   1.000
_cell.length_c   1.000
_cell.angle_alpha   90.00
_cell.angle_beta   90.00
_cell.angle_gamma   90.00
#
_symmetry.space_group_name_H-M   'P 1'
#
loop_
_entity.id
_entity.type
_entity.pdbx_description
1 polymer ?
#
loop_
_entity_poly.entity_id
_entity_poly.type
_entity_poly.pdbx_seq_one_letter_code
_entity_poly.pdbx_strand_id
1 'polypeptide(L)'
;MNYDVGVDVGSVSINCIILDENRRVVLETAYLRHFGLIYEETHRILKDITRQFQAEGSGVLRSVSFTGVHGEMLAEKLAAPFEVETIAQVLGAGHVVPGVRSIITVGGQDAAVFQLAYSGDEWRLESFNMNGPCASGTGSFIDQQAERLAQSIYGPDFSMDQEKLQQTLDDFIGLGLKSTFPAPVACRCTVFTKSDMIHLQNKGESLPNIIAGLHFGNAANYMSTIIANRQLLDPIVFIGGMASNRLQVKAFKHYFPSLIVPAYHTSIGALGAAIQAQKQMWRNEVDLSVLIYAGSQTVYSFPRAERLELSLTRFEPENDLKPWRKKKGEPLEAYLGVDVGSTTTKYALVGKNAQILHKCYVATQGKPIEVTQRLLRKLQEEVGQRVKLMAIATTGSGRNVVGDFLSADLVIDEITAHARGAVEIDPEVDTIFEIGGQDSKYIMIENTYPLDFDMNKVCAAGTGSFLHELANKMKINIVGEFQEIALCSNSPIHLAERCTVFMESDLASCLQKGGQRQDLIAGLCYAIVYNYLNRVVEKRRIGKRVMFLGGPSLNKGIVAAFEKVLKREVIVPKHREVMGAFGAALSAMELFKEQADRYRRRDLDQLASMEVNFTESICNADKKCHNECKLKIYNFGERKSVWGGDCGRYETRTGTGGETDFFQVRRSIFEQALMEAGNLLAEADAARHPRPVVGIPLALHSLEWGVFWAHLFSELDFPVLLSPRTTNKLAFIGVENVVSEVCFPVKVFHGHVRYLMDRAELLFLPNVVNAPVPQPDEIGYFCPLLQSSQFMSRSALNIADSRIIRPSLYLKEDPANLVFAFEKAFPAGLTPARMRLQGAIFKAMARQRQFRRDLVETGNEIIARMEPSEPVWIVTGRPYNLYDDRLNLQLGKQLAKLGIKALPMDLVSSDSEDMSDFKRMFWGLGARIIRTAKRVLRTPNWYGVHLTNFSCGADSFIEHFYRHLLREKPSLILELDEHSAVAGLLTRVEAYRNVVKNLQEKRLPAKLQRHEPDSLEAAG
;
A
#
# COMPACT_ATOMS: atom_id res chain seq x y z
N MET A 1 6.71 28.75 -48.71
CA MET A 1 6.51 27.34 -48.26
C MET A 1 5.27 27.28 -47.43
N ASN A 2 4.48 26.20 -47.52
CA ASN A 2 3.32 25.99 -46.67
C ASN A 2 3.74 25.04 -45.54
N TYR A 3 3.24 25.33 -44.36
CA TYR A 3 3.55 24.57 -43.14
C TYR A 3 2.27 24.08 -42.46
N ASP A 4 2.33 22.92 -41.86
CA ASP A 4 1.23 22.32 -41.08
C ASP A 4 1.67 22.12 -39.63
N VAL A 5 0.85 22.55 -38.72
CA VAL A 5 1.09 22.47 -37.29
C VAL A 5 0.26 21.33 -36.71
N GLY A 6 0.91 20.39 -36.05
CA GLY A 6 0.24 19.42 -35.19
C GLY A 6 0.42 19.79 -33.73
N VAL A 7 -0.64 19.68 -32.97
CA VAL A 7 -0.68 19.99 -31.54
C VAL A 7 -1.22 18.79 -30.78
N ASP A 8 -0.43 18.24 -29.90
CA ASP A 8 -0.80 17.17 -29.00
C ASP A 8 -1.05 17.76 -27.61
N VAL A 9 -2.30 17.73 -27.16
CA VAL A 9 -2.71 18.27 -25.87
C VAL A 9 -3.11 17.11 -24.96
N GLY A 10 -2.10 16.55 -24.32
CA GLY A 10 -2.26 15.43 -23.41
C GLY A 10 -2.81 15.82 -22.05
N SER A 11 -2.87 14.85 -21.14
CA SER A 11 -3.35 15.04 -19.75
C SER A 11 -2.41 15.92 -18.89
N VAL A 12 -1.14 16.06 -19.27
CA VAL A 12 -0.11 16.78 -18.50
C VAL A 12 0.60 17.85 -19.33
N SER A 13 0.79 17.63 -20.63
CA SER A 13 1.65 18.46 -21.47
C SER A 13 1.02 18.82 -22.81
N ILE A 14 1.55 19.88 -23.40
CA ILE A 14 1.29 20.32 -24.78
C ILE A 14 2.59 20.19 -25.56
N ASN A 15 2.52 19.54 -26.71
CA ASN A 15 3.63 19.38 -27.64
C ASN A 15 3.19 19.81 -29.03
N CYS A 16 4.03 20.51 -29.75
CA CYS A 16 3.73 20.94 -31.11
C CYS A 16 4.85 20.55 -32.07
N ILE A 17 4.46 20.18 -33.27
CA ILE A 17 5.37 19.93 -34.40
C ILE A 17 4.90 20.70 -35.62
N ILE A 18 5.84 21.24 -36.36
CA ILE A 18 5.61 21.92 -37.63
C ILE A 18 6.25 21.15 -38.75
N LEU A 19 5.47 20.82 -39.78
CA LEU A 19 5.92 20.11 -40.98
C LEU A 19 5.97 21.01 -42.20
N ASP A 20 6.95 20.80 -43.07
CA ASP A 20 6.97 21.31 -44.43
C ASP A 20 6.07 20.48 -45.37
N GLU A 21 5.94 20.89 -46.61
CA GLU A 21 5.15 20.20 -47.64
C GLU A 21 5.66 18.76 -47.92
N ASN A 22 6.92 18.46 -47.60
CA ASN A 22 7.54 17.17 -47.78
C ASN A 22 7.50 16.29 -46.50
N ARG A 23 6.69 16.71 -45.51
CA ARG A 23 6.58 16.05 -44.19
C ARG A 23 7.86 16.03 -43.38
N ARG A 24 8.78 16.98 -43.63
CA ARG A 24 9.96 17.13 -42.78
C ARG A 24 9.62 18.02 -41.60
N VAL A 25 10.10 17.62 -40.44
CA VAL A 25 9.94 18.43 -39.20
C VAL A 25 10.83 19.67 -39.33
N VAL A 26 10.21 20.83 -39.28
CA VAL A 26 10.90 22.14 -39.35
C VAL A 26 11.13 22.67 -37.93
N LEU A 27 10.17 22.46 -37.04
CA LEU A 27 10.23 22.90 -35.65
C LEU A 27 9.53 21.87 -34.77
N GLU A 28 10.13 21.60 -33.61
CA GLU A 28 9.52 20.92 -32.49
C GLU A 28 9.56 21.88 -31.28
N THR A 29 8.43 22.11 -30.63
CA THR A 29 8.41 22.88 -29.40
C THR A 29 8.95 22.06 -28.22
N ALA A 30 9.53 22.74 -27.23
CA ALA A 30 9.91 22.07 -26.01
C ALA A 30 8.67 21.48 -25.31
N TYR A 31 8.86 20.34 -24.64
CA TYR A 31 7.85 19.70 -23.79
C TYR A 31 7.35 20.68 -22.74
N LEU A 32 6.08 21.11 -22.83
CA LEU A 32 5.49 22.10 -21.93
C LEU A 32 4.42 21.46 -21.06
N ARG A 33 4.56 21.56 -19.75
CA ARG A 33 3.49 21.16 -18.81
C ARG A 33 2.48 22.29 -18.65
N HIS A 34 1.19 22.03 -18.89
CA HIS A 34 0.12 23.04 -18.87
C HIS A 34 -0.45 23.30 -17.45
N PHE A 35 -0.21 22.43 -16.47
CA PHE A 35 -0.70 22.56 -15.08
C PHE A 35 -2.20 22.92 -14.97
N GLY A 36 -3.01 22.46 -15.92
CA GLY A 36 -4.45 22.76 -16.01
C GLY A 36 -4.78 24.06 -16.77
N LEU A 37 -3.80 24.87 -17.15
CA LEU A 37 -3.98 26.12 -17.93
C LEU A 37 -3.97 25.83 -19.43
N ILE A 38 -4.88 24.95 -19.88
CA ILE A 38 -4.85 24.39 -21.24
C ILE A 38 -5.08 25.47 -22.30
N TYR A 39 -6.06 26.33 -22.10
CA TYR A 39 -6.40 27.40 -23.05
C TYR A 39 -5.30 28.45 -23.17
N GLU A 40 -4.80 28.90 -22.02
CA GLU A 40 -3.78 29.94 -21.92
C GLU A 40 -2.46 29.46 -22.56
N GLU A 41 -2.05 28.26 -22.23
CA GLU A 41 -0.79 27.72 -22.74
C GLU A 41 -0.88 27.36 -24.22
N THR A 42 -2.00 26.80 -24.69
CA THR A 42 -2.22 26.55 -26.13
C THR A 42 -2.22 27.88 -26.89
N HIS A 43 -2.93 28.92 -26.38
CA HIS A 43 -2.92 30.23 -26.98
C HIS A 43 -1.50 30.80 -27.07
N ARG A 44 -0.72 30.72 -26.00
CA ARG A 44 0.65 31.21 -25.91
C ARG A 44 1.53 30.57 -26.97
N ILE A 45 1.53 29.22 -27.02
CA ILE A 45 2.36 28.45 -27.95
C ILE A 45 2.01 28.78 -29.41
N LEU A 46 0.72 28.75 -29.78
CA LEU A 46 0.31 29.00 -31.15
C LEU A 46 0.58 30.44 -31.58
N LYS A 47 0.43 31.39 -30.66
CA LYS A 47 0.79 32.79 -30.90
C LYS A 47 2.28 33.00 -31.13
N ASP A 48 3.12 32.35 -30.34
CA ASP A 48 4.58 32.43 -30.47
C ASP A 48 5.04 31.80 -31.80
N ILE A 49 4.48 30.65 -32.18
CA ILE A 49 4.70 30.00 -33.48
C ILE A 49 4.30 30.95 -34.62
N THR A 50 3.11 31.50 -34.56
CA THR A 50 2.60 32.44 -35.60
C THR A 50 3.51 33.64 -35.75
N ARG A 51 3.92 34.26 -34.64
CA ARG A 51 4.84 35.41 -34.64
C ARG A 51 6.22 35.04 -35.23
N GLN A 52 6.78 33.90 -34.90
CA GLN A 52 8.08 33.44 -35.41
C GLN A 52 8.02 33.32 -36.93
N PHE A 53 7.00 32.65 -37.46
CA PHE A 53 6.88 32.45 -38.92
C PHE A 53 6.54 33.74 -39.70
N GLN A 54 5.79 34.67 -39.09
CA GLN A 54 5.53 35.98 -39.68
C GLN A 54 6.78 36.87 -39.71
N ALA A 55 7.58 36.88 -38.65
CA ALA A 55 8.77 37.72 -38.53
C ALA A 55 9.90 37.27 -39.51
N GLU A 56 10.01 35.99 -39.77
CA GLU A 56 11.06 35.43 -40.66
C GLU A 56 10.67 35.51 -42.14
N GLY A 57 9.39 35.89 -42.47
CA GLY A 57 8.89 35.92 -43.85
C GLY A 57 8.96 34.57 -44.56
N SER A 58 9.08 33.46 -43.79
CA SER A 58 9.53 32.15 -44.26
C SER A 58 8.39 31.29 -44.83
N GLY A 59 7.10 31.65 -44.65
CA GLY A 59 5.99 30.89 -45.23
C GLY A 59 4.62 31.11 -44.58
N VAL A 60 3.64 30.34 -45.05
CA VAL A 60 2.22 30.41 -44.59
C VAL A 60 1.89 29.17 -43.80
N LEU A 61 1.28 29.35 -42.61
CA LEU A 61 0.70 28.23 -41.89
C LEU A 61 -0.59 27.79 -42.59
N ARG A 62 -0.62 26.60 -43.15
CA ARG A 62 -1.72 26.08 -43.95
C ARG A 62 -2.81 25.44 -43.11
N SER A 63 -2.40 24.72 -42.03
CA SER A 63 -3.32 24.07 -41.12
C SER A 63 -2.76 23.98 -39.69
N VAL A 64 -3.66 23.95 -38.71
CA VAL A 64 -3.40 23.60 -37.33
C VAL A 64 -4.31 22.45 -36.99
N SER A 65 -3.76 21.31 -36.55
CA SER A 65 -4.49 20.08 -36.23
C SER A 65 -4.22 19.65 -34.80
N PHE A 66 -5.17 19.00 -34.17
CA PHE A 66 -5.11 18.62 -32.76
C PHE A 66 -5.21 17.10 -32.57
N THR A 67 -4.60 16.63 -31.48
CA THR A 67 -4.74 15.29 -30.93
C THR A 67 -4.57 15.34 -29.40
N GLY A 68 -4.70 14.21 -28.73
CA GLY A 68 -4.60 14.09 -27.28
C GLY A 68 -5.92 14.28 -26.54
N VAL A 69 -5.93 14.01 -25.26
CA VAL A 69 -7.13 13.99 -24.40
C VAL A 69 -7.93 15.30 -24.42
N HIS A 70 -7.24 16.44 -24.54
CA HIS A 70 -7.87 17.77 -24.59
C HIS A 70 -7.92 18.36 -26.00
N GLY A 71 -7.37 17.65 -26.98
CA GLY A 71 -7.26 18.08 -28.36
C GLY A 71 -8.63 18.26 -29.05
N GLU A 72 -9.57 17.35 -28.81
CA GLU A 72 -10.92 17.40 -29.39
C GLU A 72 -11.67 18.69 -29.01
N MET A 73 -11.65 19.03 -27.72
CA MET A 73 -12.29 20.25 -27.21
C MET A 73 -11.70 21.53 -27.83
N LEU A 74 -10.38 21.57 -28.00
CA LEU A 74 -9.71 22.73 -28.64
C LEU A 74 -9.96 22.78 -30.13
N ALA A 75 -9.97 21.63 -30.80
CA ALA A 75 -10.28 21.50 -32.22
C ALA A 75 -11.70 22.02 -32.54
N GLU A 76 -12.70 21.62 -31.75
CA GLU A 76 -14.07 22.11 -31.89
C GLU A 76 -14.15 23.62 -31.76
N LYS A 77 -13.50 24.22 -30.73
CA LYS A 77 -13.52 25.65 -30.49
C LYS A 77 -12.81 26.46 -31.59
N LEU A 78 -11.76 25.94 -32.15
CA LEU A 78 -10.93 26.59 -33.16
C LEU A 78 -11.34 26.18 -34.59
N ALA A 79 -12.41 25.42 -34.78
CA ALA A 79 -12.82 24.88 -36.07
C ALA A 79 -11.65 24.21 -36.81
N ALA A 80 -10.85 23.43 -36.05
CA ALA A 80 -9.64 22.78 -36.52
C ALA A 80 -9.82 21.23 -36.60
N PRO A 81 -9.06 20.53 -37.43
CA PRO A 81 -9.10 19.08 -37.49
C PRO A 81 -8.63 18.43 -36.17
N PHE A 82 -9.27 17.35 -35.78
CA PHE A 82 -8.88 16.47 -34.71
C PHE A 82 -8.57 15.07 -35.21
N GLU A 83 -7.49 14.48 -34.71
CA GLU A 83 -7.20 13.05 -34.95
C GLU A 83 -7.13 12.32 -33.62
N VAL A 84 -7.71 11.14 -33.58
CA VAL A 84 -7.67 10.28 -32.39
C VAL A 84 -6.23 9.95 -32.03
N GLU A 85 -5.90 10.10 -30.76
CA GLU A 85 -4.51 9.97 -30.26
C GLU A 85 -3.85 8.64 -30.69
N THR A 86 -4.57 7.53 -30.64
CA THR A 86 -4.06 6.21 -31.05
C THR A 86 -3.63 6.17 -32.53
N ILE A 87 -4.40 6.79 -33.41
CA ILE A 87 -4.10 6.88 -34.84
C ILE A 87 -2.95 7.84 -35.10
N ALA A 88 -2.98 9.00 -34.43
CA ALA A 88 -1.92 9.98 -34.54
C ALA A 88 -0.56 9.40 -34.08
N GLN A 89 -0.51 8.67 -32.97
CA GLN A 89 0.71 8.03 -32.48
C GLN A 89 1.24 6.97 -33.47
N VAL A 90 0.37 6.15 -34.08
CA VAL A 90 0.77 5.16 -35.06
C VAL A 90 1.31 5.83 -36.33
N LEU A 91 0.64 6.86 -36.83
CA LEU A 91 1.07 7.60 -38.03
C LEU A 91 2.43 8.29 -37.82
N GLY A 92 2.62 8.94 -36.67
CA GLY A 92 3.85 9.59 -36.33
C GLY A 92 5.00 8.60 -36.12
N ALA A 93 4.76 7.51 -35.39
CA ALA A 93 5.77 6.47 -35.15
C ALA A 93 6.19 5.77 -36.46
N GLY A 94 5.23 5.44 -37.35
CA GLY A 94 5.49 4.84 -38.64
C GLY A 94 6.25 5.76 -39.60
N HIS A 95 6.07 7.08 -39.47
CA HIS A 95 6.84 8.06 -40.26
C HIS A 95 8.33 8.12 -39.83
N VAL A 96 8.60 8.09 -38.52
CA VAL A 96 9.96 8.19 -37.95
C VAL A 96 10.70 6.85 -38.03
N VAL A 97 9.97 5.73 -37.79
CA VAL A 97 10.52 4.37 -37.86
C VAL A 97 9.68 3.55 -38.83
N PRO A 98 10.05 3.56 -40.15
CA PRO A 98 9.35 2.77 -41.15
C PRO A 98 9.31 1.28 -40.80
N GLY A 99 8.14 0.67 -40.92
CA GLY A 99 7.95 -0.75 -40.62
C GLY A 99 7.87 -1.10 -39.14
N VAL A 100 7.63 -0.13 -38.24
CA VAL A 100 7.44 -0.38 -36.80
C VAL A 100 6.34 -1.40 -36.56
N ARG A 101 6.59 -2.43 -35.75
CA ARG A 101 5.66 -3.52 -35.46
C ARG A 101 5.02 -3.40 -34.08
N SER A 102 5.72 -2.82 -33.13
CA SER A 102 5.21 -2.65 -31.77
C SER A 102 5.55 -1.26 -31.25
N ILE A 103 4.57 -0.60 -30.64
CA ILE A 103 4.73 0.73 -30.06
C ILE A 103 4.38 0.65 -28.58
N ILE A 104 5.32 0.98 -27.72
CA ILE A 104 5.14 1.20 -26.29
C ILE A 104 4.97 2.71 -26.11
N THR A 105 3.85 3.15 -25.55
CA THR A 105 3.66 4.56 -25.20
C THR A 105 3.43 4.71 -23.69
N VAL A 106 4.14 5.66 -23.08
CA VAL A 106 3.96 6.03 -21.68
C VAL A 106 3.94 7.56 -21.58
N GLY A 107 2.73 8.07 -21.43
CA GLY A 107 2.45 9.48 -21.21
C GLY A 107 2.42 9.88 -19.73
N GLY A 108 1.80 11.02 -19.45
CA GLY A 108 1.63 11.53 -18.09
C GLY A 108 0.68 10.66 -17.24
N GLN A 109 -0.52 10.42 -17.74
CA GLN A 109 -1.55 9.59 -17.06
C GLN A 109 -1.96 8.36 -17.85
N ASP A 110 -1.62 8.30 -19.14
CA ASP A 110 -2.00 7.24 -20.05
C ASP A 110 -0.77 6.45 -20.49
N ALA A 111 -0.96 5.15 -20.60
CA ALA A 111 0.04 4.22 -21.09
C ALA A 111 -0.64 3.14 -21.95
N ALA A 112 -0.08 2.85 -23.12
CA ALA A 112 -0.68 1.89 -24.04
C ALA A 112 0.36 1.11 -24.83
N VAL A 113 -0.05 -0.02 -25.41
CA VAL A 113 0.72 -0.81 -26.36
C VAL A 113 -0.07 -1.01 -27.64
N PHE A 114 0.60 -0.85 -28.77
CA PHE A 114 0.04 -1.12 -30.09
C PHE A 114 0.87 -2.17 -30.79
N GLN A 115 0.20 -3.09 -31.49
CA GLN A 115 0.84 -4.01 -32.44
C GLN A 115 0.27 -3.79 -33.84
N LEU A 116 1.17 -3.70 -34.81
CA LEU A 116 0.84 -3.39 -36.18
C LEU A 116 1.15 -4.59 -37.08
N ALA A 117 0.24 -4.87 -38.00
CA ALA A 117 0.47 -5.78 -39.13
C ALA A 117 0.49 -4.96 -40.42
N TYR A 118 1.28 -5.40 -41.39
CA TYR A 118 1.44 -4.73 -42.68
C TYR A 118 0.92 -5.61 -43.80
N SER A 119 0.28 -4.97 -44.79
CA SER A 119 -0.08 -5.57 -46.07
C SER A 119 0.48 -4.65 -47.19
N GLY A 120 1.70 -4.92 -47.68
CA GLY A 120 2.47 -3.97 -48.42
C GLY A 120 2.87 -2.77 -47.57
N ASP A 121 2.60 -1.56 -48.06
CA ASP A 121 2.90 -0.31 -47.34
C ASP A 121 1.73 0.12 -46.39
N GLU A 122 0.62 -0.58 -46.44
CA GLU A 122 -0.53 -0.27 -45.58
C GLU A 122 -0.42 -1.00 -44.22
N TRP A 123 -0.53 -0.26 -43.15
CA TRP A 123 -0.58 -0.80 -41.80
C TRP A 123 -2.04 -0.99 -41.32
N ARG A 124 -2.23 -1.97 -40.47
CA ARG A 124 -3.46 -2.16 -39.69
C ARG A 124 -3.12 -2.40 -38.22
N LEU A 125 -3.96 -1.90 -37.34
CA LEU A 125 -3.84 -2.20 -35.92
C LEU A 125 -4.25 -3.66 -35.67
N GLU A 126 -3.32 -4.48 -35.23
CA GLU A 126 -3.53 -5.90 -34.95
C GLU A 126 -4.03 -6.11 -33.51
N SER A 127 -3.40 -5.45 -32.56
CA SER A 127 -3.82 -5.46 -31.17
C SER A 127 -3.51 -4.13 -30.48
N PHE A 128 -4.31 -3.84 -29.46
CA PHE A 128 -4.23 -2.63 -28.65
C PHE A 128 -4.59 -2.95 -27.20
N ASN A 129 -3.88 -2.33 -26.27
CA ASN A 129 -4.26 -2.33 -24.86
C ASN A 129 -3.76 -1.04 -24.19
N MET A 130 -4.47 -0.61 -23.15
CA MET A 130 -4.06 0.58 -22.37
C MET A 130 -4.31 0.37 -20.88
N ASN A 131 -3.71 1.23 -20.05
CA ASN A 131 -3.93 1.21 -18.63
C ASN A 131 -5.39 1.51 -18.29
N GLY A 132 -5.85 0.95 -17.17
CA GLY A 132 -7.11 1.35 -16.55
C GLY A 132 -7.02 2.76 -15.94
N PRO A 133 -8.05 3.20 -15.23
CA PRO A 133 -8.11 4.56 -14.65
C PRO A 133 -7.07 4.83 -13.55
N CYS A 134 -6.28 3.84 -13.17
CA CYS A 134 -5.20 4.02 -12.20
C CYS A 134 -3.92 4.48 -12.91
N ALA A 135 -3.28 5.53 -12.41
CA ALA A 135 -2.06 6.10 -12.99
C ALA A 135 -0.79 5.24 -12.80
N SER A 136 -0.91 4.02 -12.30
CA SER A 136 0.25 3.12 -12.19
C SER A 136 0.76 2.74 -13.58
N GLY A 137 2.06 2.74 -13.76
CA GLY A 137 2.68 2.51 -15.07
C GLY A 137 2.86 3.77 -15.92
N THR A 138 2.55 4.96 -15.41
CA THR A 138 2.57 6.24 -16.14
C THR A 138 3.65 7.20 -15.65
N GLY A 139 3.85 8.31 -16.36
CA GLY A 139 4.85 9.32 -16.01
C GLY A 139 4.52 10.09 -14.74
N SER A 140 3.26 10.45 -14.50
CA SER A 140 2.83 11.16 -13.29
C SER A 140 3.13 10.38 -12.01
N PHE A 141 3.13 9.05 -12.10
CA PHE A 141 3.53 8.19 -11.00
C PHE A 141 4.99 8.42 -10.57
N ILE A 142 5.92 8.48 -11.54
CA ILE A 142 7.35 8.74 -11.29
C ILE A 142 7.55 10.18 -10.80
N ASP A 143 6.89 11.15 -11.46
CA ASP A 143 6.97 12.56 -11.11
C ASP A 143 6.58 12.81 -9.65
N GLN A 144 5.48 12.25 -9.20
CA GLN A 144 5.02 12.37 -7.82
C GLN A 144 6.05 11.87 -6.79
N GLN A 145 6.74 10.78 -7.12
CA GLN A 145 7.78 10.26 -6.22
C GLN A 145 9.03 11.13 -6.22
N ALA A 146 9.42 11.69 -7.36
CA ALA A 146 10.54 12.63 -7.47
C ALA A 146 10.25 13.95 -6.73
N GLU A 147 9.07 14.54 -6.94
CA GLU A 147 8.61 15.76 -6.27
C GLU A 147 8.62 15.60 -4.75
N ARG A 148 8.11 14.48 -4.27
CA ARG A 148 8.09 14.18 -2.85
C ARG A 148 9.49 14.08 -2.26
N LEU A 149 10.41 13.45 -2.98
CA LEU A 149 11.78 13.35 -2.53
C LEU A 149 12.46 14.72 -2.48
N ALA A 150 12.21 15.56 -3.48
CA ALA A 150 12.70 16.93 -3.52
C ALA A 150 12.22 17.73 -2.31
N GLN A 151 10.94 17.65 -1.95
CA GLN A 151 10.42 18.34 -0.77
C GLN A 151 11.06 17.85 0.53
N SER A 152 11.38 16.54 0.61
CA SER A 152 12.09 16.01 1.77
C SER A 152 13.53 16.54 1.90
N ILE A 153 14.14 16.92 0.77
CA ILE A 153 15.52 17.44 0.69
C ILE A 153 15.55 18.96 0.86
N TYR A 154 14.68 19.68 0.16
CA TYR A 154 14.70 21.15 0.05
C TYR A 154 13.75 21.85 1.02
N GLY A 155 12.86 21.10 1.70
CA GLY A 155 11.90 21.61 2.68
C GLY A 155 10.50 21.91 2.11
N PRO A 156 9.52 22.19 2.99
CA PRO A 156 8.12 22.35 2.61
C PRO A 156 7.84 23.62 1.78
N ASP A 157 8.74 24.61 1.84
CA ASP A 157 8.63 25.87 1.08
C ASP A 157 9.16 25.74 -0.37
N PHE A 158 9.57 24.53 -0.77
CA PHE A 158 10.00 24.26 -2.13
C PHE A 158 8.83 24.45 -3.10
N SER A 159 8.76 25.61 -3.74
CA SER A 159 7.79 25.86 -4.79
C SER A 159 8.31 25.32 -6.12
N MET A 160 7.54 24.47 -6.74
CA MET A 160 7.87 23.88 -8.04
C MET A 160 7.50 24.85 -9.17
N ASP A 161 8.48 25.54 -9.71
CA ASP A 161 8.41 26.05 -11.08
C ASP A 161 8.87 24.94 -12.06
N GLN A 162 8.67 25.16 -13.34
CA GLN A 162 8.96 24.17 -14.38
C GLN A 162 10.45 23.82 -14.45
N GLU A 163 11.33 24.79 -14.24
CA GLU A 163 12.78 24.62 -14.29
C GLU A 163 13.29 23.79 -13.11
N LYS A 164 12.83 24.10 -11.91
CA LYS A 164 13.16 23.32 -10.71
C LYS A 164 12.62 21.89 -10.74
N LEU A 165 11.43 21.71 -11.30
CA LEU A 165 10.86 20.38 -11.48
C LEU A 165 11.72 19.55 -12.43
N GLN A 166 12.13 20.14 -13.55
CA GLN A 166 13.00 19.45 -14.53
C GLN A 166 14.34 19.08 -13.90
N GLN A 167 14.98 20.01 -13.18
CA GLN A 167 16.23 19.75 -12.49
C GLN A 167 16.08 18.64 -11.42
N THR A 168 14.99 18.66 -10.66
CA THR A 168 14.69 17.63 -9.68
C THR A 168 14.54 16.24 -10.31
N LEU A 169 13.85 16.17 -11.44
CA LEU A 169 13.70 14.92 -12.19
C LEU A 169 15.05 14.42 -12.74
N ASP A 170 15.88 15.31 -13.27
CA ASP A 170 17.21 14.97 -13.78
C ASP A 170 18.13 14.46 -12.65
N ASP A 171 18.11 15.12 -11.50
CA ASP A 171 18.85 14.68 -10.30
C ASP A 171 18.35 13.32 -9.80
N PHE A 172 17.03 13.12 -9.77
CA PHE A 172 16.39 11.87 -9.36
C PHE A 172 16.81 10.73 -10.30
N ILE A 173 16.72 10.91 -11.61
CA ILE A 173 17.15 9.94 -12.62
C ILE A 173 18.65 9.68 -12.50
N GLY A 174 19.45 10.75 -12.36
CA GLY A 174 20.90 10.67 -12.21
C GLY A 174 21.33 9.85 -10.97
N LEU A 175 20.60 10.00 -9.85
CA LEU A 175 20.81 9.18 -8.66
C LEU A 175 20.45 7.70 -8.92
N GLY A 176 19.32 7.44 -9.54
CA GLY A 176 18.87 6.08 -9.84
C GLY A 176 19.81 5.33 -10.79
N LEU A 177 20.44 6.04 -11.73
CA LEU A 177 21.42 5.45 -12.64
C LEU A 177 22.68 4.95 -11.93
N LYS A 178 22.99 5.46 -10.72
CA LYS A 178 24.09 5.00 -9.86
C LYS A 178 23.76 3.71 -9.09
N SER A 179 22.54 3.19 -9.21
CA SER A 179 22.16 1.96 -8.57
C SER A 179 22.98 0.77 -9.04
N THR A 180 23.45 -0.02 -8.08
CA THR A 180 24.12 -1.30 -8.33
C THR A 180 23.14 -2.48 -8.23
N PHE A 181 22.04 -2.30 -7.50
CA PHE A 181 21.03 -3.34 -7.29
C PHE A 181 19.66 -2.69 -7.04
N PRO A 182 18.77 -2.62 -8.05
CA PRO A 182 17.43 -2.07 -7.89
C PRO A 182 16.68 -2.75 -6.73
N ALA A 183 16.12 -1.96 -5.81
CA ALA A 183 15.32 -2.49 -4.72
C ALA A 183 13.98 -3.04 -5.23
N PRO A 184 13.42 -4.10 -4.62
CA PRO A 184 12.10 -4.60 -4.99
C PRO A 184 11.01 -3.61 -4.54
N VAL A 185 10.48 -2.84 -5.47
CA VAL A 185 9.38 -1.88 -5.27
C VAL A 185 8.18 -2.35 -6.08
N ALA A 186 7.05 -2.59 -5.43
CA ALA A 186 5.82 -2.98 -6.11
C ALA A 186 5.08 -1.74 -6.64
N CYS A 187 5.18 -1.48 -7.95
CA CYS A 187 4.68 -0.26 -8.58
C CYS A 187 3.24 -0.42 -9.11
N ARG A 188 2.27 -0.77 -8.27
CA ARG A 188 0.88 -0.97 -8.69
C ARG A 188 -0.03 0.22 -8.47
N CYS A 189 0.21 0.97 -7.42
CA CYS A 189 -0.55 2.15 -7.06
C CYS A 189 0.39 3.18 -6.46
N THR A 190 0.28 4.43 -6.88
CA THR A 190 1.14 5.54 -6.42
C THR A 190 1.18 5.66 -4.89
N VAL A 191 0.03 5.45 -4.24
CA VAL A 191 -0.11 5.53 -2.79
C VAL A 191 0.63 4.38 -2.10
N PHE A 192 0.46 3.16 -2.57
CA PHE A 192 1.13 1.98 -1.99
C PHE A 192 2.62 1.97 -2.26
N THR A 193 3.04 2.31 -3.46
CA THR A 193 4.47 2.44 -3.80
C THR A 193 5.18 3.44 -2.90
N LYS A 194 4.50 4.53 -2.52
CA LYS A 194 5.02 5.49 -1.56
C LYS A 194 5.29 4.84 -0.20
N SER A 195 4.38 4.02 0.28
CA SER A 195 4.54 3.28 1.54
C SER A 195 5.71 2.31 1.46
N ASP A 196 5.86 1.60 0.34
CA ASP A 196 7.01 0.71 0.10
C ASP A 196 8.34 1.47 0.10
N MET A 197 8.40 2.61 -0.60
CA MET A 197 9.61 3.44 -0.64
C MET A 197 10.00 3.93 0.77
N ILE A 198 9.04 4.40 1.56
CA ILE A 198 9.27 4.83 2.95
C ILE A 198 9.74 3.63 3.79
N HIS A 199 9.11 2.49 3.63
CA HIS A 199 9.49 1.28 4.35
C HIS A 199 10.92 0.86 4.02
N LEU A 200 11.32 0.88 2.75
CA LEU A 200 12.68 0.61 2.31
C LEU A 200 13.66 1.65 2.86
N GLN A 201 13.31 2.95 2.86
CA GLN A 201 14.11 4.00 3.48
C GLN A 201 14.30 3.75 4.99
N ASN A 202 13.23 3.40 5.71
CA ASN A 202 13.28 3.09 7.14
C ASN A 202 14.11 1.83 7.43
N LYS A 203 14.11 0.85 6.52
CA LYS A 203 15.03 -0.30 6.54
C LYS A 203 16.46 0.07 6.14
N GLY A 204 16.67 1.28 5.68
CA GLY A 204 17.95 1.83 5.29
C GLY A 204 18.44 1.40 3.92
N GLU A 205 17.56 1.00 3.00
CA GLU A 205 17.96 0.79 1.60
C GLU A 205 18.47 2.09 0.99
N SER A 206 19.46 1.99 0.10
CA SER A 206 20.06 3.16 -0.50
C SER A 206 19.09 3.85 -1.45
N LEU A 207 19.12 5.18 -1.46
CA LEU A 207 18.24 5.96 -2.32
C LEU A 207 18.41 5.65 -3.82
N PRO A 208 19.62 5.49 -4.37
CA PRO A 208 19.80 5.03 -5.74
C PRO A 208 19.10 3.71 -6.06
N ASN A 209 19.17 2.73 -5.15
CA ASN A 209 18.51 1.44 -5.34
C ASN A 209 16.99 1.54 -5.30
N ILE A 210 16.42 2.37 -4.42
CA ILE A 210 14.98 2.62 -4.34
C ILE A 210 14.49 3.29 -5.63
N ILE A 211 15.20 4.32 -6.11
CA ILE A 211 14.83 5.02 -7.35
C ILE A 211 14.90 4.08 -8.56
N ALA A 212 15.96 3.29 -8.66
CA ALA A 212 16.05 2.30 -9.72
C ALA A 212 14.95 1.25 -9.60
N GLY A 213 14.67 0.76 -8.38
CA GLY A 213 13.59 -0.17 -8.11
C GLY A 213 12.22 0.35 -8.54
N LEU A 214 11.95 1.63 -8.32
CA LEU A 214 10.75 2.30 -8.79
C LEU A 214 10.59 2.23 -10.32
N HIS A 215 11.64 2.48 -11.09
CA HIS A 215 11.57 2.45 -12.55
C HIS A 215 11.46 1.03 -13.10
N PHE A 216 12.20 0.09 -12.52
CA PHE A 216 12.09 -1.32 -12.89
C PHE A 216 10.73 -1.91 -12.50
N GLY A 217 10.21 -1.56 -11.33
CA GLY A 217 8.86 -1.95 -10.93
C GLY A 217 7.78 -1.33 -11.82
N ASN A 218 7.97 -0.08 -12.27
CA ASN A 218 7.08 0.55 -13.24
C ASN A 218 7.08 -0.19 -14.58
N ALA A 219 8.24 -0.57 -15.09
CA ALA A 219 8.34 -1.38 -16.31
C ALA A 219 7.72 -2.78 -16.11
N ALA A 220 7.96 -3.44 -14.97
CA ALA A 220 7.36 -4.74 -14.64
C ALA A 220 5.82 -4.65 -14.56
N ASN A 221 5.29 -3.59 -13.97
CA ASN A 221 3.85 -3.34 -13.94
C ASN A 221 3.28 -3.14 -15.36
N TYR A 222 3.96 -2.37 -16.21
CA TYR A 222 3.58 -2.20 -17.61
C TYR A 222 3.58 -3.54 -18.38
N MET A 223 4.60 -4.39 -18.14
CA MET A 223 4.68 -5.74 -18.71
C MET A 223 3.49 -6.59 -18.31
N SER A 224 3.13 -6.60 -17.04
CA SER A 224 2.07 -7.47 -16.52
C SER A 224 0.66 -6.99 -16.89
N THR A 225 0.42 -5.67 -16.87
CA THR A 225 -0.93 -5.11 -17.01
C THR A 225 -1.26 -4.65 -18.43
N ILE A 226 -0.29 -4.08 -19.15
CA ILE A 226 -0.53 -3.49 -20.48
C ILE A 226 -0.10 -4.45 -21.58
N ILE A 227 1.12 -4.98 -21.54
CA ILE A 227 1.56 -5.98 -22.53
C ILE A 227 0.87 -7.32 -22.25
N ALA A 228 0.76 -7.70 -20.98
CA ALA A 228 0.16 -8.97 -20.57
C ALA A 228 0.83 -10.16 -21.29
N ASN A 229 0.05 -11.01 -21.95
CA ASN A 229 0.56 -12.21 -22.64
C ASN A 229 0.98 -11.97 -24.10
N ARG A 230 1.03 -10.70 -24.54
CA ARG A 230 1.37 -10.39 -25.95
C ARG A 230 2.88 -10.53 -26.16
N GLN A 231 3.24 -11.17 -27.28
CA GLN A 231 4.62 -11.15 -27.74
C GLN A 231 4.79 -9.94 -28.65
N LEU A 232 5.61 -8.99 -28.26
CA LEU A 232 5.95 -7.83 -29.08
C LEU A 232 6.89 -8.23 -30.21
N LEU A 233 6.69 -7.65 -31.37
CA LEU A 233 7.47 -7.89 -32.58
C LEU A 233 8.36 -6.69 -32.89
N ASP A 234 9.59 -6.97 -33.31
CA ASP A 234 10.53 -5.93 -33.76
C ASP A 234 10.15 -5.37 -35.16
N PRO A 235 10.41 -4.09 -35.40
CA PRO A 235 10.97 -3.06 -34.52
C PRO A 235 10.02 -2.61 -33.43
N ILE A 236 10.52 -2.53 -32.18
CA ILE A 236 9.77 -2.05 -31.02
C ILE A 236 10.20 -0.61 -30.72
N VAL A 237 9.28 0.33 -30.71
CA VAL A 237 9.57 1.73 -30.38
C VAL A 237 8.95 2.13 -29.03
N PHE A 238 9.64 3.01 -28.31
CA PHE A 238 9.18 3.60 -27.07
C PHE A 238 8.98 5.10 -27.23
N ILE A 239 7.74 5.59 -27.02
CA ILE A 239 7.33 6.98 -27.23
C ILE A 239 6.60 7.54 -25.98
N GLY A 240 6.32 8.85 -26.03
CA GLY A 240 5.71 9.60 -24.91
C GLY A 240 6.74 10.24 -23.97
N GLY A 241 6.26 11.01 -23.01
CA GLY A 241 7.12 11.76 -22.09
C GLY A 241 8.14 10.92 -21.32
N MET A 242 7.76 9.69 -20.94
CA MET A 242 8.66 8.78 -20.24
C MET A 242 9.78 8.20 -21.08
N ALA A 243 9.72 8.31 -22.38
CA ALA A 243 10.84 7.91 -23.26
C ALA A 243 12.04 8.85 -23.15
N SER A 244 11.87 10.06 -22.59
CA SER A 244 12.97 10.97 -22.21
C SER A 244 13.72 10.52 -20.95
N ASN A 245 13.11 9.67 -20.12
CA ASN A 245 13.70 9.20 -18.87
C ASN A 245 14.67 8.04 -19.12
N ARG A 246 15.98 8.34 -19.08
CA ARG A 246 17.05 7.35 -19.34
C ARG A 246 16.98 6.11 -18.43
N LEU A 247 16.53 6.26 -17.20
CA LEU A 247 16.40 5.14 -16.28
C LEU A 247 15.18 4.25 -16.62
N GLN A 248 14.07 4.86 -17.07
CA GLN A 248 12.92 4.11 -17.58
C GLN A 248 13.24 3.37 -18.89
N VAL A 249 13.97 4.01 -19.79
CA VAL A 249 14.49 3.35 -21.00
C VAL A 249 15.38 2.15 -20.65
N LYS A 250 16.26 2.30 -19.64
CA LYS A 250 17.10 1.19 -19.14
C LYS A 250 16.23 0.06 -18.57
N ALA A 251 15.17 0.37 -17.85
CA ALA A 251 14.25 -0.62 -17.30
C ALA A 251 13.50 -1.39 -18.41
N PHE A 252 13.00 -0.71 -19.44
CA PHE A 252 12.37 -1.40 -20.57
C PHE A 252 13.37 -2.18 -21.44
N LYS A 253 14.60 -1.70 -21.61
CA LYS A 253 15.65 -2.45 -22.33
C LYS A 253 16.06 -3.75 -21.63
N HIS A 254 15.77 -3.89 -20.36
CA HIS A 254 15.90 -5.16 -19.64
C HIS A 254 14.98 -6.26 -20.23
N TYR A 255 13.78 -5.88 -20.66
CA TYR A 255 12.80 -6.77 -21.28
C TYR A 255 12.96 -6.80 -22.81
N PHE A 256 13.28 -5.68 -23.43
CA PHE A 256 13.40 -5.49 -24.87
C PHE A 256 14.76 -4.88 -25.24
N PRO A 257 15.81 -5.70 -25.39
CA PRO A 257 17.15 -5.18 -25.69
C PRO A 257 17.23 -4.34 -26.98
N SER A 258 16.37 -4.63 -27.98
CA SER A 258 16.28 -3.94 -29.28
C SER A 258 15.42 -2.68 -29.27
N LEU A 259 14.88 -2.25 -28.09
CA LEU A 259 14.00 -1.11 -27.96
C LEU A 259 14.60 0.18 -28.54
N ILE A 260 13.86 0.84 -29.42
CA ILE A 260 14.23 2.08 -30.09
C ILE A 260 13.47 3.25 -29.43
N VAL A 261 14.18 4.30 -29.04
CA VAL A 261 13.60 5.61 -28.71
C VAL A 261 13.77 6.48 -29.94
N PRO A 262 12.72 6.79 -30.70
CA PRO A 262 12.82 7.53 -31.93
C PRO A 262 13.05 9.04 -31.69
N ALA A 263 13.46 9.76 -32.75
CA ALA A 263 13.39 11.23 -32.72
C ALA A 263 11.95 11.69 -32.49
N TYR A 264 11.79 12.86 -31.87
CA TYR A 264 10.47 13.44 -31.56
C TYR A 264 9.56 12.56 -30.69
N HIS A 265 10.14 11.66 -29.89
CA HIS A 265 9.39 10.67 -29.08
C HIS A 265 8.34 11.29 -28.15
N THR A 266 8.49 12.54 -27.75
CA THR A 266 7.50 13.29 -26.94
C THR A 266 6.38 13.90 -27.77
N SER A 267 6.61 14.10 -29.07
CA SER A 267 5.73 14.86 -29.99
C SER A 267 5.19 13.98 -31.12
N ILE A 268 5.29 12.65 -30.99
CA ILE A 268 4.84 11.69 -32.03
C ILE A 268 3.34 11.84 -32.32
N GLY A 269 2.50 12.11 -31.31
CA GLY A 269 1.07 12.39 -31.51
C GLY A 269 0.87 13.64 -32.36
N ALA A 270 1.54 14.74 -32.01
CA ALA A 270 1.51 15.99 -32.78
C ALA A 270 1.95 15.78 -34.24
N LEU A 271 3.04 15.01 -34.44
CA LEU A 271 3.53 14.65 -35.75
C LEU A 271 2.47 13.90 -36.58
N GLY A 272 1.83 12.91 -35.98
CA GLY A 272 0.79 12.14 -36.64
C GLY A 272 -0.44 12.96 -37.00
N ALA A 273 -0.86 13.88 -36.12
CA ALA A 273 -1.97 14.81 -36.40
C ALA A 273 -1.67 15.72 -37.60
N ALA A 274 -0.44 16.28 -37.66
CA ALA A 274 0.00 17.09 -38.80
C ALA A 274 0.06 16.29 -40.09
N ILE A 275 0.58 15.05 -40.06
CA ILE A 275 0.61 14.15 -41.23
C ILE A 275 -0.81 13.84 -41.70
N GLN A 276 -1.75 13.59 -40.81
CA GLN A 276 -3.14 13.31 -41.15
C GLN A 276 -3.83 14.52 -41.79
N ALA A 277 -3.61 15.72 -41.24
CA ALA A 277 -4.14 16.97 -41.84
C ALA A 277 -3.60 17.17 -43.25
N GLN A 278 -2.29 16.91 -43.51
CA GLN A 278 -1.72 16.95 -44.86
C GLN A 278 -2.32 15.93 -45.82
N LYS A 279 -2.56 14.67 -45.34
CA LYS A 279 -3.20 13.64 -46.17
C LYS A 279 -4.60 14.03 -46.60
N GLN A 280 -5.32 14.68 -45.71
CA GLN A 280 -6.71 15.17 -45.94
C GLN A 280 -6.75 16.51 -46.67
N MET A 281 -5.59 17.10 -46.98
CA MET A 281 -5.46 18.43 -47.61
C MET A 281 -6.21 19.54 -46.88
N TRP A 282 -6.19 19.47 -45.54
CA TRP A 282 -6.89 20.37 -44.69
C TRP A 282 -6.27 21.76 -44.71
N ARG A 283 -7.14 22.79 -44.70
CA ARG A 283 -6.75 24.22 -44.64
C ARG A 283 -7.69 24.92 -43.67
N ASN A 284 -7.11 25.58 -42.66
CA ASN A 284 -7.90 26.32 -41.67
C ASN A 284 -7.16 27.58 -41.20
N GLU A 285 -7.86 28.69 -41.17
CA GLU A 285 -7.40 29.87 -40.41
C GLU A 285 -7.94 29.75 -38.99
N VAL A 286 -7.05 29.87 -38.01
CA VAL A 286 -7.39 29.69 -36.60
C VAL A 286 -7.46 31.04 -35.91
N ASP A 287 -8.64 31.40 -35.41
CA ASP A 287 -8.81 32.58 -34.55
C ASP A 287 -8.43 32.27 -33.10
N LEU A 288 -7.22 32.62 -32.73
CA LEU A 288 -6.72 32.36 -31.37
C LEU A 288 -7.41 33.17 -30.29
N SER A 289 -8.14 34.26 -30.66
CA SER A 289 -8.86 35.09 -29.68
C SER A 289 -9.97 34.30 -28.97
N VAL A 290 -10.52 33.28 -29.62
CA VAL A 290 -11.54 32.40 -29.06
C VAL A 290 -11.03 31.71 -27.78
N LEU A 291 -9.75 31.37 -27.68
CA LEU A 291 -9.17 30.72 -26.52
C LEU A 291 -9.11 31.61 -25.29
N ILE A 292 -9.00 32.94 -25.49
CA ILE A 292 -8.99 33.91 -24.40
C ILE A 292 -10.36 33.99 -23.72
N TYR A 293 -11.45 33.84 -24.48
CA TYR A 293 -12.82 33.97 -23.98
C TYR A 293 -13.45 32.64 -23.60
N ALA A 294 -12.80 31.52 -23.93
CA ALA A 294 -13.37 30.17 -23.74
C ALA A 294 -13.56 29.78 -22.27
N GLY A 295 -12.75 30.32 -21.35
CA GLY A 295 -12.85 30.03 -19.93
C GLY A 295 -14.08 30.61 -19.20
N SER A 296 -14.89 31.47 -19.88
CA SER A 296 -15.95 32.25 -19.20
C SER A 296 -17.40 31.82 -19.49
N GLN A 297 -17.64 30.81 -20.34
CA GLN A 297 -19.00 30.59 -20.88
C GLN A 297 -19.75 29.31 -20.53
N THR A 298 -19.15 28.36 -19.82
CA THR A 298 -19.87 27.13 -19.42
C THR A 298 -20.12 27.12 -17.92
N VAL A 299 -21.34 27.45 -17.49
CA VAL A 299 -21.74 27.29 -16.09
C VAL A 299 -22.10 25.84 -15.80
N TYR A 300 -21.15 25.06 -15.33
CA TYR A 300 -21.45 23.74 -14.78
C TYR A 300 -21.98 23.86 -13.35
N SER A 301 -23.04 23.13 -13.03
CA SER A 301 -23.54 23.01 -11.67
C SER A 301 -22.77 21.93 -10.93
N PHE A 302 -22.08 22.28 -9.85
CA PHE A 302 -21.40 21.36 -8.96
C PHE A 302 -22.24 21.08 -7.73
N PRO A 303 -22.22 19.85 -7.18
CA PRO A 303 -22.69 19.59 -5.83
C PRO A 303 -21.93 20.48 -4.83
N ARG A 304 -22.64 21.07 -3.87
CA ARG A 304 -22.09 22.02 -2.93
C ARG A 304 -22.16 21.52 -1.50
N ALA A 305 -21.14 21.87 -0.71
CA ALA A 305 -21.10 21.64 0.73
C ALA A 305 -21.30 22.98 1.48
N GLU A 306 -21.52 22.92 2.78
CA GLU A 306 -21.63 24.10 3.63
C GLU A 306 -20.30 24.89 3.69
N ARG A 307 -20.40 26.19 3.87
CA ARG A 307 -19.24 27.04 4.08
C ARG A 307 -18.45 26.58 5.32
N LEU A 308 -17.13 26.54 5.19
CA LEU A 308 -16.23 26.23 6.31
C LEU A 308 -16.09 27.43 7.23
N GLU A 309 -16.50 27.26 8.46
CA GLU A 309 -16.31 28.23 9.53
C GLU A 309 -16.26 27.51 10.87
N LEU A 310 -15.47 28.04 11.79
CA LEU A 310 -15.37 27.56 13.16
C LEU A 310 -16.39 28.31 14.02
N SER A 311 -17.45 27.64 14.45
CA SER A 311 -18.53 28.21 15.24
C SER A 311 -18.63 27.64 16.64
N LEU A 312 -18.25 26.39 16.82
CA LEU A 312 -18.32 25.64 18.08
C LEU A 312 -16.93 25.42 18.68
N THR A 313 -15.97 25.09 17.82
CA THR A 313 -14.62 24.69 18.25
C THR A 313 -13.77 25.88 18.66
N ARG A 314 -13.24 25.82 19.86
CA ARG A 314 -12.22 26.74 20.33
C ARG A 314 -10.84 26.20 19.92
N PHE A 315 -10.17 26.98 19.08
CA PHE A 315 -8.78 26.74 18.74
C PHE A 315 -7.91 27.25 19.89
N GLU A 316 -7.28 26.36 20.64
CA GLU A 316 -6.35 26.80 21.67
C GLU A 316 -5.23 27.67 21.02
N PRO A 317 -4.86 28.81 21.64
CA PRO A 317 -3.82 29.67 21.12
C PRO A 317 -2.55 28.85 20.87
N GLU A 318 -1.93 29.11 19.74
CA GLU A 318 -0.73 28.40 19.34
C GLU A 318 0.38 28.50 20.36
N ASN A 319 0.83 27.39 20.78
CA ASN A 319 2.17 26.87 21.05
C ASN A 319 3.18 27.78 21.77
N ASP A 320 2.83 28.88 22.39
CA ASP A 320 3.78 29.66 23.13
C ASP A 320 4.27 28.91 24.37
N LEU A 321 5.34 28.14 24.18
CA LEU A 321 6.18 27.73 25.29
C LEU A 321 6.68 29.01 25.94
N LYS A 322 6.24 29.29 27.17
CA LYS A 322 6.80 30.42 27.93
C LYS A 322 8.32 30.28 27.96
N PRO A 323 9.08 31.34 27.61
CA PRO A 323 10.53 31.30 27.64
C PRO A 323 10.99 30.80 28.98
N TRP A 324 11.79 29.74 28.96
CA TRP A 324 12.28 29.14 30.18
C TRP A 324 13.23 30.09 30.93
N ARG A 325 12.72 30.76 31.93
CA ARG A 325 13.49 31.66 32.76
C ARG A 325 14.32 30.86 33.76
N LYS A 326 15.63 30.91 33.61
CA LYS A 326 16.61 30.30 34.51
C LYS A 326 16.48 30.89 35.90
N LYS A 327 16.05 30.11 36.87
CA LYS A 327 16.51 30.37 38.27
C LYS A 327 17.89 29.75 38.41
N LYS A 328 18.89 30.48 39.00
CA LYS A 328 20.16 29.88 39.39
C LYS A 328 19.85 28.77 40.39
N GLY A 329 20.10 27.50 40.07
CA GLY A 329 19.80 26.36 40.92
C GLY A 329 20.17 25.05 40.24
N GLU A 330 19.89 23.95 40.88
CA GLU A 330 20.11 22.59 40.35
C GLU A 330 19.41 22.36 39.03
N PRO A 331 19.95 21.47 38.16
CA PRO A 331 19.27 21.07 36.91
C PRO A 331 17.89 20.54 37.19
N LEU A 332 16.89 20.95 36.36
CA LEU A 332 15.52 20.43 36.45
C LEU A 332 15.47 18.97 36.00
N GLU A 333 14.82 18.13 36.79
CA GLU A 333 14.51 16.77 36.39
C GLU A 333 13.48 16.80 35.25
N ALA A 334 13.80 16.09 34.18
CA ALA A 334 12.98 16.05 32.99
C ALA A 334 12.95 14.66 32.36
N TYR A 335 11.89 14.41 31.61
CA TYR A 335 11.61 13.16 30.91
C TYR A 335 11.51 13.46 29.42
N LEU A 336 12.17 12.67 28.59
CA LEU A 336 12.22 12.87 27.15
C LEU A 336 11.37 11.82 26.46
N GLY A 337 10.35 12.25 25.70
CA GLY A 337 9.62 11.42 24.77
C GLY A 337 10.02 11.76 23.33
N VAL A 338 10.30 10.75 22.53
CA VAL A 338 10.62 10.91 21.11
C VAL A 338 9.63 10.09 20.29
N ASP A 339 8.90 10.77 19.40
CA ASP A 339 7.97 10.17 18.45
C ASP A 339 8.58 10.19 17.05
N VAL A 340 8.90 9.01 16.54
CA VAL A 340 9.61 8.81 15.28
C VAL A 340 8.65 8.23 14.24
N GLY A 341 7.92 9.12 13.59
CA GLY A 341 7.05 8.73 12.48
C GLY A 341 7.79 8.60 11.16
N SER A 342 7.15 7.98 10.19
CA SER A 342 7.68 7.81 8.83
C SER A 342 7.91 9.14 8.09
N THR A 343 7.06 10.13 8.36
CA THR A 343 7.12 11.46 7.72
C THR A 343 7.80 12.49 8.62
N THR A 344 7.55 12.46 9.94
CA THR A 344 8.03 13.48 10.88
C THR A 344 8.58 12.85 12.15
N THR A 345 9.64 13.45 12.68
CA THR A 345 10.22 13.10 13.98
C THR A 345 10.02 14.27 14.94
N LYS A 346 9.56 13.96 16.14
CA LYS A 346 9.22 14.95 17.15
C LYS A 346 9.78 14.54 18.50
N TYR A 347 10.01 15.51 19.37
CA TYR A 347 10.21 15.23 20.78
C TYR A 347 9.44 16.20 21.69
N ALA A 348 9.16 15.74 22.88
CA ALA A 348 8.69 16.55 23.99
C ALA A 348 9.56 16.29 25.22
N LEU A 349 10.10 17.37 25.80
CA LEU A 349 10.80 17.34 27.09
C LEU A 349 9.81 17.78 28.16
N VAL A 350 9.55 16.93 29.13
CA VAL A 350 8.51 17.08 30.15
C VAL A 350 9.10 17.16 31.54
N GLY A 351 8.67 18.14 32.34
CA GLY A 351 9.05 18.29 33.72
C GLY A 351 8.25 17.44 34.69
N LYS A 352 8.62 17.44 35.97
CA LYS A 352 7.97 16.67 37.05
C LYS A 352 6.45 16.87 37.18
N ASN A 353 5.94 18.06 36.79
CA ASN A 353 4.54 18.42 36.87
C ASN A 353 3.80 18.23 35.55
N ALA A 354 4.28 17.32 34.71
CA ALA A 354 3.73 17.04 33.38
C ALA A 354 3.69 18.24 32.41
N GLN A 355 4.40 19.34 32.72
CA GLN A 355 4.47 20.47 31.79
C GLN A 355 5.51 20.24 30.72
N ILE A 356 5.21 20.59 29.47
CA ILE A 356 6.18 20.58 28.38
C ILE A 356 7.16 21.74 28.56
N LEU A 357 8.41 21.42 28.74
CA LEU A 357 9.51 22.36 28.90
C LEU A 357 10.08 22.78 27.55
N HIS A 358 10.18 21.83 26.63
CA HIS A 358 10.71 22.05 25.28
C HIS A 358 10.08 21.04 24.31
N LYS A 359 9.95 21.41 23.04
CA LYS A 359 9.47 20.51 21.98
C LYS A 359 10.08 20.86 20.63
N CYS A 360 10.09 19.90 19.72
CA CYS A 360 10.45 20.09 18.33
C CYS A 360 9.68 19.14 17.42
N TYR A 361 9.42 19.60 16.19
CA TYR A 361 8.73 18.87 15.16
C TYR A 361 9.42 19.11 13.82
N VAL A 362 9.95 18.07 13.18
CA VAL A 362 10.71 18.16 11.92
C VAL A 362 10.41 16.97 11.00
N ALA A 363 10.75 17.10 9.72
CA ALA A 363 10.66 16.00 8.77
C ALA A 363 11.70 14.89 9.05
N THR A 364 11.28 13.61 8.99
CA THR A 364 12.17 12.44 9.21
C THR A 364 13.15 12.21 8.07
N GLN A 365 12.77 12.55 6.83
CA GLN A 365 13.62 12.44 5.63
C GLN A 365 14.17 11.02 5.39
N GLY A 366 13.50 9.97 5.87
CA GLY A 366 13.98 8.59 5.78
C GLY A 366 15.26 8.28 6.59
N LYS A 367 15.67 9.18 7.50
CA LYS A 367 16.88 9.07 8.29
C LYS A 367 16.57 9.24 9.79
N PRO A 368 15.84 8.31 10.40
CA PRO A 368 15.32 8.48 11.75
C PRO A 368 16.41 8.69 12.80
N ILE A 369 17.56 8.02 12.71
CA ILE A 369 18.66 8.14 13.68
C ILE A 369 19.34 9.49 13.53
N GLU A 370 19.74 9.87 12.31
CA GLU A 370 20.46 11.12 12.04
C GLU A 370 19.59 12.35 12.36
N VAL A 371 18.29 12.26 12.06
CA VAL A 371 17.33 13.32 12.41
C VAL A 371 17.17 13.42 13.92
N THR A 372 17.03 12.31 14.63
CA THR A 372 16.96 12.29 16.09
C THR A 372 18.23 12.88 16.71
N GLN A 373 19.41 12.53 16.19
CA GLN A 373 20.67 13.07 16.64
C GLN A 373 20.76 14.60 16.45
N ARG A 374 20.31 15.10 15.27
CA ARG A 374 20.22 16.55 15.01
C ARG A 374 19.27 17.24 15.99
N LEU A 375 18.15 16.61 16.31
CA LEU A 375 17.21 17.12 17.31
C LEU A 375 17.81 17.16 18.72
N LEU A 376 18.61 16.15 19.09
CA LEU A 376 19.31 16.14 20.37
C LEU A 376 20.39 17.25 20.45
N ARG A 377 21.12 17.52 19.36
CA ARG A 377 22.06 18.64 19.29
C ARG A 377 21.33 19.96 19.52
N LYS A 378 20.21 20.17 18.82
CA LYS A 378 19.38 21.34 19.02
C LYS A 378 18.90 21.47 20.48
N LEU A 379 18.40 20.37 21.05
CA LEU A 379 17.99 20.32 22.45
C LEU A 379 19.14 20.65 23.38
N GLN A 380 20.32 20.13 23.12
CA GLN A 380 21.54 20.42 23.91
C GLN A 380 21.91 21.88 23.84
N GLU A 381 21.92 22.52 22.66
CA GLU A 381 22.21 23.93 22.46
C GLU A 381 21.22 24.85 23.18
N GLU A 382 19.92 24.51 23.12
CA GLU A 382 18.86 25.37 23.66
C GLU A 382 18.62 25.17 25.16
N VAL A 383 18.73 23.94 25.66
CA VAL A 383 18.43 23.55 27.05
C VAL A 383 19.69 23.20 27.84
N GLY A 384 20.61 22.49 27.23
CA GLY A 384 21.93 22.14 27.76
C GLY A 384 21.92 21.52 29.15
N GLN A 385 22.89 21.91 29.97
CA GLN A 385 23.08 21.38 31.33
C GLN A 385 22.00 21.82 32.34
N ARG A 386 20.95 22.50 31.88
CA ARG A 386 19.86 22.99 32.74
C ARG A 386 18.86 21.91 33.11
N VAL A 387 18.96 20.74 32.48
CA VAL A 387 18.08 19.60 32.76
C VAL A 387 18.88 18.35 33.08
N LYS A 388 18.31 17.52 33.95
CA LYS A 388 18.77 16.18 34.24
C LYS A 388 17.72 15.20 33.64
N LEU A 389 18.13 14.44 32.63
CA LEU A 389 17.25 13.43 32.04
C LEU A 389 17.08 12.24 32.98
N MET A 390 15.87 12.04 33.45
CA MET A 390 15.51 10.96 34.37
C MET A 390 15.13 9.68 33.62
N ALA A 391 14.38 9.78 32.54
CA ALA A 391 14.04 8.66 31.67
C ALA A 391 13.77 9.13 30.23
N ILE A 392 13.90 8.20 29.27
CA ILE A 392 13.65 8.40 27.85
C ILE A 392 12.67 7.33 27.38
N ALA A 393 11.63 7.76 26.66
CA ALA A 393 10.74 6.85 25.93
C ALA A 393 10.71 7.18 24.44
N THR A 394 10.49 6.14 23.64
CA THR A 394 10.29 6.28 22.19
C THR A 394 8.95 5.70 21.76
N THR A 395 8.34 6.34 20.78
CA THR A 395 7.11 5.88 20.11
C THR A 395 7.20 6.15 18.61
N GLY A 396 6.17 5.80 17.85
CA GLY A 396 6.18 5.95 16.40
C GLY A 396 6.68 4.72 15.66
N SER A 397 6.62 4.74 14.34
CA SER A 397 7.06 3.62 13.48
C SER A 397 8.55 3.30 13.60
N GLY A 398 9.39 4.31 13.87
CA GLY A 398 10.84 4.18 14.10
C GLY A 398 11.24 3.97 15.57
N ARG A 399 10.27 3.75 16.49
CA ARG A 399 10.50 3.70 17.94
C ARG A 399 11.60 2.72 18.38
N ASN A 400 11.67 1.56 17.73
CA ASN A 400 12.61 0.52 18.13
C ASN A 400 14.06 0.88 17.80
N VAL A 401 14.35 1.28 16.56
CA VAL A 401 15.72 1.63 16.14
C VAL A 401 16.23 2.88 16.85
N VAL A 402 15.39 3.88 17.04
CA VAL A 402 15.74 5.09 17.78
C VAL A 402 15.78 4.80 19.28
N GLY A 403 14.92 3.91 19.79
CA GLY A 403 14.97 3.43 21.16
C GLY A 403 16.30 2.74 21.50
N ASP A 404 16.82 1.95 20.58
CA ASP A 404 18.14 1.34 20.73
C ASP A 404 19.24 2.38 20.68
N PHE A 405 19.19 3.33 19.76
CA PHE A 405 20.15 4.44 19.69
C PHE A 405 20.18 5.23 21.00
N LEU A 406 19.02 5.63 21.52
CA LEU A 406 18.89 6.42 22.75
C LEU A 406 19.06 5.59 24.04
N SER A 407 19.16 4.28 23.97
CA SER A 407 19.02 3.39 25.14
C SER A 407 17.75 3.69 25.93
N ALA A 408 16.62 3.87 25.24
CA ALA A 408 15.37 4.27 25.86
C ALA A 408 14.94 3.28 26.96
N ASP A 409 14.41 3.84 28.06
CA ASP A 409 13.87 3.04 29.18
C ASP A 409 12.57 2.37 28.80
N LEU A 410 11.80 3.04 27.94
CA LEU A 410 10.51 2.57 27.47
C LEU A 410 10.39 2.73 25.95
N VAL A 411 9.93 1.69 25.31
CA VAL A 411 9.45 1.73 23.92
C VAL A 411 7.96 1.40 23.94
N ILE A 412 7.13 2.34 23.50
CA ILE A 412 5.68 2.24 23.63
C ILE A 412 5.00 2.41 22.26
N ASP A 413 3.88 1.71 22.06
CA ASP A 413 3.08 1.87 20.85
C ASP A 413 2.40 3.25 20.76
N GLU A 414 2.10 3.67 19.53
CA GLU A 414 1.56 5.01 19.27
C GLU A 414 0.16 5.21 19.84
N ILE A 415 -0.67 4.18 19.89
CA ILE A 415 -2.04 4.26 20.39
C ILE A 415 -2.03 4.60 21.88
N THR A 416 -1.24 3.85 22.64
CA THR A 416 -1.07 4.08 24.09
C THR A 416 -0.43 5.44 24.38
N ALA A 417 0.57 5.85 23.57
CA ALA A 417 1.24 7.14 23.75
C ALA A 417 0.27 8.31 23.50
N HIS A 418 -0.48 8.31 22.40
CA HIS A 418 -1.45 9.36 22.11
C HIS A 418 -2.58 9.40 23.16
N ALA A 419 -3.09 8.25 23.58
CA ALA A 419 -4.09 8.17 24.62
C ALA A 419 -3.58 8.76 25.95
N ARG A 420 -2.37 8.39 26.37
CA ARG A 420 -1.79 8.92 27.62
C ARG A 420 -1.60 10.44 27.59
N GLY A 421 -1.14 10.98 26.46
CA GLY A 421 -0.98 12.43 26.28
C GLY A 421 -2.32 13.18 26.26
N ALA A 422 -3.32 12.64 25.58
CA ALA A 422 -4.64 13.24 25.48
C ALA A 422 -5.36 13.28 26.84
N VAL A 423 -5.33 12.18 27.60
CA VAL A 423 -5.93 12.05 28.95
C VAL A 423 -5.25 13.01 29.97
N GLU A 424 -3.95 13.26 29.83
CA GLU A 424 -3.28 14.25 30.69
C GLU A 424 -3.83 15.67 30.48
N ILE A 425 -4.18 16.01 29.24
CA ILE A 425 -4.73 17.33 28.89
C ILE A 425 -6.20 17.42 29.25
N ASP A 426 -6.97 16.38 28.95
CA ASP A 426 -8.39 16.32 29.22
C ASP A 426 -8.75 14.92 29.73
N PRO A 427 -8.88 14.73 31.06
CA PRO A 427 -9.24 13.44 31.66
C PRO A 427 -10.62 12.89 31.26
N GLU A 428 -11.50 13.75 30.72
CA GLU A 428 -12.83 13.37 30.28
C GLU A 428 -12.91 13.05 28.78
N VAL A 429 -11.77 13.10 28.06
CA VAL A 429 -11.74 12.73 26.63
C VAL A 429 -12.19 11.28 26.45
N ASP A 430 -13.12 11.07 25.54
CA ASP A 430 -13.66 9.74 25.25
C ASP A 430 -13.32 9.24 23.83
N THR A 431 -12.93 10.16 22.93
CA THR A 431 -12.61 9.84 21.55
C THR A 431 -11.44 10.67 21.09
N ILE A 432 -10.46 10.04 20.48
CA ILE A 432 -9.32 10.70 19.88
C ILE A 432 -9.31 10.42 18.39
N PHE A 433 -9.27 11.47 17.58
CA PHE A 433 -8.95 11.45 16.17
C PHE A 433 -7.50 11.89 16.00
N GLU A 434 -6.66 11.03 15.51
CA GLU A 434 -5.29 11.39 15.15
C GLU A 434 -5.09 11.21 13.66
N ILE A 435 -4.71 12.30 12.98
CA ILE A 435 -4.33 12.26 11.57
C ILE A 435 -2.86 12.64 11.46
N GLY A 436 -2.03 11.65 11.21
CA GLY A 436 -0.61 11.81 10.93
C GLY A 436 -0.33 12.05 9.46
N GLY A 437 0.96 11.97 9.09
CA GLY A 437 1.39 12.13 7.69
C GLY A 437 1.02 10.94 6.81
N GLN A 438 1.23 9.70 7.28
CA GLN A 438 0.96 8.46 6.56
C GLN A 438 -0.07 7.58 7.26
N ASP A 439 -0.18 7.69 8.56
CA ASP A 439 -1.06 6.90 9.38
C ASP A 439 -2.10 7.82 10.03
N SER A 440 -3.30 7.30 10.17
CA SER A 440 -4.39 7.93 10.90
C SER A 440 -4.96 6.93 11.89
N LYS A 441 -5.36 7.41 13.05
CA LYS A 441 -5.80 6.55 14.16
C LYS A 441 -7.10 7.07 14.76
N TYR A 442 -7.97 6.15 15.05
CA TYR A 442 -9.13 6.34 15.92
C TYR A 442 -8.85 5.63 17.23
N ILE A 443 -9.09 6.30 18.36
CA ILE A 443 -8.91 5.70 19.69
C ILE A 443 -10.13 6.07 20.55
N MET A 444 -10.76 5.07 21.10
CA MET A 444 -11.82 5.23 22.08
C MET A 444 -11.25 5.04 23.48
N ILE A 445 -11.54 5.98 24.36
CA ILE A 445 -11.06 6.00 25.74
C ILE A 445 -12.22 5.69 26.69
N GLU A 446 -11.95 4.84 27.67
CA GLU A 446 -12.83 4.61 28.81
C GLU A 446 -12.00 4.45 30.08
N ASN A 447 -12.42 5.09 31.17
CA ASN A 447 -11.68 5.11 32.43
C ASN A 447 -10.19 5.50 32.25
N THR A 448 -9.91 6.45 31.37
CA THR A 448 -8.58 6.95 31.01
C THR A 448 -7.67 5.98 30.22
N TYR A 449 -8.18 4.82 29.81
CA TYR A 449 -7.43 3.81 29.04
C TYR A 449 -8.06 3.57 27.67
N PRO A 450 -7.24 3.24 26.65
CA PRO A 450 -7.78 2.79 25.37
C PRO A 450 -8.65 1.55 25.52
N LEU A 451 -9.89 1.63 25.01
CA LEU A 451 -10.83 0.54 24.98
C LEU A 451 -10.93 -0.12 23.61
N ASP A 452 -10.99 0.71 22.58
CA ASP A 452 -11.05 0.30 21.18
C ASP A 452 -10.21 1.25 20.36
N PHE A 453 -9.65 0.76 19.26
CA PHE A 453 -8.88 1.57 18.34
C PHE A 453 -8.94 0.99 16.94
N ASP A 454 -8.67 1.83 15.98
CA ASP A 454 -8.31 1.40 14.62
C ASP A 454 -7.31 2.37 14.00
N MET A 455 -6.67 1.90 12.94
CA MET A 455 -5.72 2.67 12.14
C MET A 455 -6.11 2.50 10.68
N ASN A 456 -5.78 3.51 9.84
CA ASN A 456 -5.94 3.32 8.41
C ASN A 456 -5.28 1.99 8.00
N LYS A 457 -5.96 1.27 7.13
CA LYS A 457 -5.46 0.03 6.56
C LYS A 457 -4.28 0.34 5.64
N VAL A 458 -4.12 -0.34 4.57
CA VAL A 458 -2.97 -0.12 3.66
C VAL A 458 -3.03 1.25 2.95
N CYS A 459 -4.23 1.77 2.71
CA CYS A 459 -4.42 3.01 1.94
C CYS A 459 -4.25 4.28 2.79
N ALA A 460 -3.42 5.22 2.34
CA ALA A 460 -3.21 6.52 2.99
C ALA A 460 -4.33 7.56 2.73
N ALA A 461 -5.46 7.17 2.14
CA ALA A 461 -6.63 8.04 2.03
C ALA A 461 -7.15 8.39 3.44
N GLY A 462 -7.33 9.68 3.73
CA GLY A 462 -7.66 10.15 5.07
C GLY A 462 -6.44 10.44 5.96
N THR A 463 -5.25 10.57 5.39
CA THR A 463 -4.02 10.99 6.08
C THR A 463 -3.56 12.37 5.60
N GLY A 464 -2.61 12.98 6.31
CA GLY A 464 -2.05 14.28 5.94
C GLY A 464 -1.39 14.29 4.56
N SER A 465 -0.82 13.17 4.13
CA SER A 465 -0.23 13.03 2.79
C SER A 465 -1.23 13.23 1.67
N PHE A 466 -2.48 12.80 1.85
CA PHE A 466 -3.55 13.00 0.88
C PHE A 466 -3.69 14.49 0.52
N LEU A 467 -3.78 15.37 1.52
CA LEU A 467 -3.90 16.79 1.27
C LEU A 467 -2.61 17.43 0.78
N HIS A 468 -1.47 17.00 1.30
CA HIS A 468 -0.18 17.56 0.92
C HIS A 468 0.10 17.33 -0.58
N GLU A 469 -0.16 16.13 -1.08
CA GLU A 469 0.01 15.81 -2.51
C GLU A 469 -0.92 16.64 -3.40
N LEU A 470 -2.18 16.79 -3.02
CA LEU A 470 -3.15 17.56 -3.80
C LEU A 470 -2.90 19.08 -3.72
N ALA A 471 -2.45 19.59 -2.56
CA ALA A 471 -2.03 20.97 -2.42
C ALA A 471 -0.86 21.32 -3.35
N ASN A 472 0.14 20.43 -3.41
CA ASN A 472 1.29 20.58 -4.31
C ASN A 472 0.87 20.61 -5.78
N LYS A 473 -0.03 19.72 -6.19
CA LYS A 473 -0.59 19.72 -7.55
C LYS A 473 -1.27 21.06 -7.90
N MET A 474 -1.91 21.67 -6.92
CA MET A 474 -2.54 23.00 -7.09
C MET A 474 -1.57 24.15 -6.84
N LYS A 475 -0.27 23.89 -6.62
CA LYS A 475 0.76 24.89 -6.28
C LYS A 475 0.37 25.75 -5.08
N ILE A 476 -0.07 25.12 -3.99
CA ILE A 476 -0.48 25.75 -2.74
C ILE A 476 0.40 25.23 -1.62
N ASN A 477 0.93 26.14 -0.80
CA ASN A 477 1.60 25.74 0.42
C ASN A 477 0.57 25.21 1.42
N ILE A 478 0.77 23.93 1.84
CA ILE A 478 -0.11 23.28 2.82
C ILE A 478 -0.08 24.00 4.18
N VAL A 479 1.03 24.64 4.51
CA VAL A 479 1.22 25.36 5.77
C VAL A 479 0.75 26.82 5.60
N GLY A 480 -0.36 27.17 6.21
CA GLY A 480 -0.93 28.52 6.17
C GLY A 480 -1.83 28.77 4.96
N GLU A 481 -1.27 28.90 3.76
CA GLU A 481 -2.00 29.29 2.54
C GLU A 481 -3.24 28.41 2.25
N PHE A 482 -3.11 27.10 2.39
CA PHE A 482 -4.20 26.16 2.12
C PHE A 482 -5.44 26.45 2.96
N GLN A 483 -5.28 26.66 4.27
CA GLN A 483 -6.40 26.94 5.16
C GLN A 483 -7.04 28.31 4.89
N GLU A 484 -6.24 29.32 4.52
CA GLU A 484 -6.73 30.65 4.19
C GLU A 484 -7.63 30.61 2.94
N ILE A 485 -7.17 29.93 1.90
CA ILE A 485 -7.94 29.73 0.66
C ILE A 485 -9.22 28.96 0.95
N ALA A 486 -9.14 27.85 1.75
CA ALA A 486 -10.29 27.03 2.09
C ALA A 486 -11.39 27.83 2.82
N LEU A 487 -10.99 28.63 3.81
CA LEU A 487 -11.92 29.42 4.62
C LEU A 487 -12.51 30.61 3.87
N CYS A 488 -11.91 31.07 2.76
CA CYS A 488 -12.46 32.09 1.88
C CYS A 488 -13.61 31.60 1.01
N SER A 489 -13.81 30.30 0.84
CA SER A 489 -14.89 29.75 0.03
C SER A 489 -16.25 30.00 0.67
N ASN A 490 -17.19 30.53 -0.10
CA ASN A 490 -18.59 30.71 0.30
C ASN A 490 -19.46 29.51 -0.10
N SER A 491 -18.99 28.65 -1.01
CA SER A 491 -19.76 27.56 -1.58
C SER A 491 -18.83 26.41 -2.01
N PRO A 492 -18.26 25.66 -1.02
CA PRO A 492 -17.36 24.56 -1.30
C PRO A 492 -17.94 23.54 -2.28
N ILE A 493 -17.14 23.05 -3.19
CA ILE A 493 -17.55 21.94 -4.08
C ILE A 493 -17.51 20.64 -3.29
N HIS A 494 -18.60 19.88 -3.28
CA HIS A 494 -18.63 18.56 -2.68
C HIS A 494 -17.85 17.58 -3.55
N LEU A 495 -16.70 17.13 -3.04
CA LEU A 495 -15.83 16.14 -3.67
C LEU A 495 -16.11 14.74 -3.11
N ALA A 496 -16.01 13.73 -3.97
CA ALA A 496 -16.22 12.34 -3.56
C ALA A 496 -15.11 11.83 -2.64
N GLU A 497 -15.42 10.78 -1.88
CA GLU A 497 -14.49 10.09 -0.97
C GLU A 497 -13.60 9.13 -1.75
N ARG A 498 -12.53 9.64 -2.34
CA ARG A 498 -11.63 8.87 -3.19
C ARG A 498 -10.19 8.96 -2.72
N CYS A 499 -9.36 8.01 -3.18
CA CYS A 499 -7.92 8.10 -2.95
C CYS A 499 -7.31 9.29 -3.72
N THR A 500 -6.07 9.64 -3.38
CA THR A 500 -5.36 10.78 -3.95
C THR A 500 -5.31 10.76 -5.48
N VAL A 501 -5.12 9.59 -6.09
CA VAL A 501 -5.02 9.42 -7.55
C VAL A 501 -6.32 9.79 -8.25
N PHE A 502 -7.45 9.25 -7.80
CA PHE A 502 -8.75 9.58 -8.37
C PHE A 502 -9.18 11.01 -8.06
N MET A 503 -8.83 11.52 -6.88
CA MET A 503 -9.11 12.89 -6.50
C MET A 503 -8.38 13.90 -7.38
N GLU A 504 -7.14 13.59 -7.79
CA GLU A 504 -6.40 14.41 -8.76
C GLU A 504 -7.16 14.56 -10.07
N SER A 505 -7.70 13.46 -10.60
CA SER A 505 -8.53 13.46 -11.81
C SER A 505 -9.84 14.25 -11.61
N ASP A 506 -10.48 14.09 -10.45
CA ASP A 506 -11.71 14.84 -10.11
C ASP A 506 -11.41 16.35 -10.01
N LEU A 507 -10.31 16.76 -9.39
CA LEU A 507 -9.89 18.16 -9.32
C LEU A 507 -9.64 18.75 -10.71
N ALA A 508 -8.88 18.04 -11.55
CA ALA A 508 -8.62 18.47 -12.92
C ALA A 508 -9.92 18.64 -13.71
N SER A 509 -10.83 17.67 -13.63
CA SER A 509 -12.15 17.75 -14.28
C SER A 509 -12.99 18.93 -13.76
N CYS A 510 -12.98 19.17 -12.45
CA CYS A 510 -13.72 20.30 -11.87
C CYS A 510 -13.14 21.65 -12.30
N LEU A 511 -11.82 21.80 -12.34
CA LEU A 511 -11.16 23.00 -12.84
C LEU A 511 -11.50 23.29 -14.30
N GLN A 512 -11.46 22.26 -15.16
CA GLN A 512 -11.83 22.36 -16.57
C GLN A 512 -13.29 22.80 -16.78
N LYS A 513 -14.17 22.41 -15.87
CA LYS A 513 -15.59 22.79 -15.85
C LYS A 513 -15.85 24.14 -15.20
N GLY A 514 -14.81 24.93 -14.88
CA GLY A 514 -14.90 26.24 -14.29
C GLY A 514 -15.08 26.30 -12.77
N GLY A 515 -14.78 25.18 -12.07
CA GLY A 515 -14.75 25.14 -10.60
C GLY A 515 -13.74 26.13 -10.03
N GLN A 516 -14.15 26.95 -9.07
CA GLN A 516 -13.26 27.93 -8.46
C GLN A 516 -12.25 27.25 -7.54
N ARG A 517 -10.99 27.69 -7.59
CA ARG A 517 -9.88 27.12 -6.80
C ARG A 517 -10.19 27.06 -5.30
N GLN A 518 -10.73 28.12 -4.74
CA GLN A 518 -11.10 28.20 -3.33
C GLN A 518 -12.18 27.20 -2.93
N ASP A 519 -13.16 26.97 -3.81
CA ASP A 519 -14.26 26.03 -3.56
C ASP A 519 -13.78 24.59 -3.60
N LEU A 520 -12.80 24.29 -4.46
CA LEU A 520 -12.14 22.97 -4.51
C LEU A 520 -11.28 22.70 -3.30
N ILE A 521 -10.50 23.70 -2.84
CA ILE A 521 -9.66 23.55 -1.64
C ILE A 521 -10.53 23.33 -0.40
N ALA A 522 -11.63 24.07 -0.27
CA ALA A 522 -12.61 23.84 0.79
C ALA A 522 -13.24 22.44 0.69
N GLY A 523 -13.53 21.98 -0.53
CA GLY A 523 -14.01 20.63 -0.79
C GLY A 523 -13.03 19.54 -0.36
N LEU A 524 -11.71 19.75 -0.52
CA LEU A 524 -10.68 18.83 -0.06
C LEU A 524 -10.64 18.71 1.47
N CYS A 525 -10.95 19.78 2.21
CA CYS A 525 -11.10 19.69 3.67
C CYS A 525 -12.24 18.74 4.08
N TYR A 526 -13.35 18.74 3.36
CA TYR A 526 -14.43 17.78 3.57
C TYR A 526 -14.02 16.37 3.15
N ALA A 527 -13.36 16.24 2.00
CA ALA A 527 -12.97 14.93 1.46
C ALA A 527 -12.04 14.15 2.40
N ILE A 528 -11.06 14.81 3.04
CA ILE A 528 -10.20 14.12 4.04
C ILE A 528 -11.01 13.70 5.26
N VAL A 529 -11.94 14.52 5.74
CA VAL A 529 -12.78 14.19 6.90
C VAL A 529 -13.67 12.99 6.59
N TYR A 530 -14.33 12.96 5.45
CA TYR A 530 -15.14 11.81 5.04
C TYR A 530 -14.29 10.55 4.83
N ASN A 531 -13.15 10.67 4.16
CA ASN A 531 -12.23 9.53 4.03
C ASN A 531 -11.79 8.99 5.39
N TYR A 532 -11.48 9.86 6.35
CA TYR A 532 -11.10 9.45 7.69
C TYR A 532 -12.27 8.77 8.43
N LEU A 533 -13.45 9.38 8.44
CA LEU A 533 -14.61 8.82 9.13
C LEU A 533 -15.03 7.48 8.54
N ASN A 534 -15.03 7.34 7.21
CA ASN A 534 -15.52 6.12 6.56
C ASN A 534 -14.50 4.98 6.49
N ARG A 535 -13.20 5.27 6.57
CA ARG A 535 -12.13 4.25 6.40
C ARG A 535 -11.34 3.95 7.67
N VAL A 536 -11.35 4.84 8.66
CA VAL A 536 -10.62 4.66 9.92
C VAL A 536 -11.61 4.52 11.06
N VAL A 537 -12.54 5.45 11.21
CA VAL A 537 -13.58 5.36 12.25
C VAL A 537 -14.61 4.27 11.91
N GLU A 538 -15.00 4.19 10.64
CA GLU A 538 -16.02 3.25 10.13
C GLU A 538 -17.33 3.38 10.94
N LYS A 539 -17.87 2.26 11.44
CA LYS A 539 -19.10 2.21 12.25
C LYS A 539 -18.82 2.22 13.75
N ARG A 540 -17.65 2.69 14.17
CA ARG A 540 -17.33 2.79 15.60
C ARG A 540 -18.00 3.98 16.24
N ARG A 541 -18.21 3.88 17.54
CA ARG A 541 -18.80 4.94 18.35
C ARG A 541 -17.90 6.16 18.36
N ILE A 542 -18.47 7.33 18.08
CA ILE A 542 -17.86 8.63 18.35
C ILE A 542 -18.52 9.17 19.61
N GLY A 543 -17.74 9.35 20.66
CA GLY A 543 -18.22 9.83 21.94
C GLY A 543 -18.56 11.32 21.96
N LYS A 544 -18.74 11.89 23.13
CA LYS A 544 -19.15 13.31 23.28
C LYS A 544 -17.98 14.27 23.27
N ARG A 545 -16.82 13.85 23.80
CA ARG A 545 -15.59 14.68 23.90
C ARG A 545 -14.54 14.16 22.92
N VAL A 546 -14.60 14.72 21.72
CA VAL A 546 -13.72 14.33 20.63
C VAL A 546 -12.49 15.25 20.60
N MET A 547 -11.30 14.68 20.72
CA MET A 547 -10.03 15.41 20.61
C MET A 547 -9.36 15.13 19.27
N PHE A 548 -8.96 16.16 18.54
CA PHE A 548 -8.29 16.04 17.24
C PHE A 548 -6.80 16.38 17.37
N LEU A 549 -5.94 15.44 16.96
CA LEU A 549 -4.49 15.44 17.10
C LEU A 549 -3.78 15.25 15.76
N GLY A 550 -2.47 15.43 15.75
CA GLY A 550 -1.60 15.24 14.60
C GLY A 550 -1.38 16.52 13.78
N GLY A 551 -0.53 16.45 12.73
CA GLY A 551 -0.19 17.61 11.89
C GLY A 551 -1.41 18.31 11.26
N PRO A 552 -2.34 17.58 10.63
CA PRO A 552 -3.56 18.15 10.05
C PRO A 552 -4.45 18.93 11.04
N SER A 553 -4.36 18.68 12.33
CA SER A 553 -5.10 19.46 13.34
C SER A 553 -4.61 20.91 13.49
N LEU A 554 -3.50 21.25 12.87
CA LEU A 554 -3.01 22.63 12.73
C LEU A 554 -3.81 23.43 11.69
N ASN A 555 -4.52 22.77 10.78
CA ASN A 555 -5.27 23.37 9.70
C ASN A 555 -6.72 23.63 10.11
N LYS A 556 -7.07 24.93 10.25
CA LYS A 556 -8.41 25.38 10.68
C LYS A 556 -9.52 24.96 9.71
N GLY A 557 -9.23 24.82 8.42
CA GLY A 557 -10.20 24.35 7.42
C GLY A 557 -10.62 22.90 7.66
N ILE A 558 -9.69 22.02 8.05
CA ILE A 558 -9.98 20.63 8.37
C ILE A 558 -10.77 20.55 9.68
N VAL A 559 -10.40 21.34 10.68
CA VAL A 559 -11.12 21.39 11.96
C VAL A 559 -12.56 21.86 11.74
N ALA A 560 -12.76 22.92 10.90
CA ALA A 560 -14.08 23.39 10.52
C ALA A 560 -14.90 22.31 9.80
N ALA A 561 -14.27 21.55 8.90
CA ALA A 561 -14.94 20.44 8.22
C ALA A 561 -15.36 19.34 9.21
N PHE A 562 -14.53 18.98 10.20
CA PHE A 562 -14.94 18.05 11.26
C PHE A 562 -16.12 18.58 12.08
N GLU A 563 -16.07 19.86 12.47
CA GLU A 563 -17.16 20.50 13.21
C GLU A 563 -18.49 20.44 12.44
N LYS A 564 -18.46 20.79 11.14
CA LYS A 564 -19.64 20.75 10.26
C LYS A 564 -20.20 19.33 10.09
N VAL A 565 -19.32 18.35 9.83
CA VAL A 565 -19.73 16.95 9.59
C VAL A 565 -20.25 16.31 10.88
N LEU A 566 -19.58 16.52 11.99
CA LEU A 566 -19.96 15.93 13.29
C LEU A 566 -21.06 16.72 14.00
N LYS A 567 -21.34 17.96 13.59
CA LYS A 567 -22.29 18.89 14.21
C LYS A 567 -22.04 19.07 15.70
N ARG A 568 -20.78 19.12 16.12
CA ARG A 568 -20.35 19.25 17.51
C ARG A 568 -18.98 19.91 17.63
N GLU A 569 -18.66 20.35 18.84
CA GLU A 569 -17.33 20.81 19.19
C GLU A 569 -16.28 19.69 19.00
N VAL A 570 -15.11 20.05 18.47
CA VAL A 570 -13.92 19.20 18.40
C VAL A 570 -12.83 19.87 19.21
N ILE A 571 -12.29 19.17 20.20
CA ILE A 571 -11.24 19.70 21.06
C ILE A 571 -9.91 19.67 20.30
N VAL A 572 -9.30 20.82 20.07
CA VAL A 572 -7.98 20.94 19.45
C VAL A 572 -7.00 21.50 20.50
N PRO A 573 -6.26 20.62 21.21
CA PRO A 573 -5.47 21.02 22.37
C PRO A 573 -4.18 21.72 21.95
N LYS A 574 -3.50 22.32 22.95
CA LYS A 574 -2.10 22.75 22.80
C LYS A 574 -1.20 21.55 22.54
N HIS A 575 -0.12 21.80 21.82
CA HIS A 575 0.91 20.78 21.57
C HIS A 575 0.43 19.54 20.82
N ARG A 576 -0.69 19.66 20.10
CA ARG A 576 -1.38 18.58 19.32
C ARG A 576 -0.49 17.85 18.34
N GLU A 577 0.54 18.51 17.82
CA GLU A 577 1.50 17.95 16.86
C GLU A 577 2.57 17.08 17.50
N VAL A 578 2.79 17.21 18.82
CA VAL A 578 3.78 16.41 19.57
C VAL A 578 3.15 15.48 20.62
N MET A 579 1.85 15.23 20.51
CA MET A 579 1.08 14.50 21.52
C MET A 579 1.64 13.08 21.78
N GLY A 580 2.02 12.34 20.74
CA GLY A 580 2.68 11.03 20.90
C GLY A 580 3.97 11.11 21.70
N ALA A 581 4.83 12.09 21.41
CA ALA A 581 6.06 12.31 22.18
C ALA A 581 5.77 12.74 23.62
N PHE A 582 4.75 13.56 23.82
CA PHE A 582 4.31 13.97 25.17
C PHE A 582 3.83 12.78 25.99
N GLY A 583 2.93 11.96 25.43
CA GLY A 583 2.46 10.77 26.13
C GLY A 583 3.55 9.73 26.40
N ALA A 584 4.50 9.57 25.47
CA ALA A 584 5.66 8.73 25.71
C ALA A 584 6.52 9.24 26.88
N ALA A 585 6.76 10.55 26.97
CA ALA A 585 7.48 11.16 28.10
C ALA A 585 6.76 10.97 29.44
N LEU A 586 5.42 11.11 29.45
CA LEU A 586 4.61 10.85 30.64
C LEU A 586 4.69 9.38 31.08
N SER A 587 4.62 8.45 30.13
CA SER A 587 4.77 7.03 30.42
C SER A 587 6.17 6.68 30.95
N ALA A 588 7.21 7.34 30.45
CA ALA A 588 8.56 7.21 31.00
C ALA A 588 8.65 7.78 32.44
N MET A 589 7.96 8.87 32.72
CA MET A 589 7.88 9.45 34.06
C MET A 589 7.18 8.50 35.05
N GLU A 590 6.12 7.85 34.65
CA GLU A 590 5.41 6.86 35.46
C GLU A 590 6.29 5.65 35.75
N LEU A 591 6.89 5.08 34.72
CA LEU A 591 7.84 3.95 34.84
C LEU A 591 8.98 4.31 35.80
N PHE A 592 9.52 5.52 35.70
CA PHE A 592 10.61 5.95 36.57
C PHE A 592 10.15 6.08 38.03
N LYS A 593 8.93 6.55 38.29
CA LYS A 593 8.39 6.60 39.66
C LYS A 593 8.24 5.22 40.30
N GLU A 594 7.89 4.20 39.50
CA GLU A 594 7.74 2.81 39.95
C GLU A 594 9.10 2.10 40.11
N GLN A 595 10.11 2.48 39.35
CA GLN A 595 11.39 1.78 39.23
C GLN A 595 12.59 2.75 39.30
N ALA A 596 12.58 3.65 40.26
CA ALA A 596 13.62 4.69 40.40
C ALA A 596 15.02 4.12 40.62
N ASP A 597 15.15 2.91 41.16
CA ASP A 597 16.40 2.15 41.33
C ASP A 597 17.07 1.79 39.99
N ARG A 598 16.33 1.76 38.89
CA ARG A 598 16.86 1.50 37.54
C ARG A 598 17.34 2.76 36.82
N TYR A 599 17.43 3.89 37.49
CA TYR A 599 17.91 5.13 36.89
C TYR A 599 19.28 4.94 36.22
N ARG A 600 19.38 5.38 34.98
CA ARG A 600 20.63 5.41 34.22
C ARG A 600 20.97 6.87 33.93
N ARG A 601 22.16 7.29 34.37
CA ARG A 601 22.65 8.62 33.96
C ARG A 601 22.82 8.67 32.46
N ARG A 602 22.25 9.69 31.85
CA ARG A 602 22.36 9.96 30.40
C ARG A 602 22.95 11.34 30.21
N ASP A 603 23.90 11.37 29.30
CA ASP A 603 24.55 12.62 28.90
C ASP A 603 24.04 12.99 27.49
N LEU A 604 23.37 14.13 27.38
CA LEU A 604 22.85 14.63 26.09
C LEU A 604 24.00 14.93 25.12
N ASP A 605 25.18 15.44 25.64
CA ASP A 605 26.32 15.69 24.78
C ASP A 605 26.85 14.41 24.17
N GLN A 606 26.93 13.33 24.96
CA GLN A 606 27.36 12.03 24.47
C GLN A 606 26.41 11.48 23.42
N LEU A 607 25.09 11.56 23.64
CA LEU A 607 24.08 11.07 22.67
C LEU A 607 24.07 11.91 21.39
N ALA A 608 24.23 13.23 21.51
CA ALA A 608 24.27 14.17 20.39
C ALA A 608 25.53 14.06 19.53
N SER A 609 26.67 13.70 20.14
CA SER A 609 27.96 13.57 19.46
C SER A 609 28.34 12.14 19.08
N MET A 610 27.55 11.14 19.48
CA MET A 610 27.82 9.71 19.20
C MET A 610 28.00 9.48 17.70
N GLU A 611 29.11 8.88 17.28
CA GLU A 611 29.27 8.44 15.91
C GLU A 611 28.34 7.26 15.62
N VAL A 612 27.56 7.40 14.58
CA VAL A 612 26.63 6.36 14.09
C VAL A 612 27.20 5.77 12.81
N ASN A 613 27.85 4.63 12.95
CA ASN A 613 28.38 3.87 11.84
C ASN A 613 27.57 2.58 11.70
N PHE A 614 27.42 2.09 10.48
CA PHE A 614 26.79 0.79 10.23
C PHE A 614 27.56 0.00 9.20
N THR A 615 27.43 -1.32 9.27
CA THR A 615 27.88 -2.28 8.25
C THR A 615 26.68 -3.03 7.70
N GLU A 616 26.72 -3.34 6.41
CA GLU A 616 25.68 -4.15 5.77
C GLU A 616 26.12 -5.61 5.70
N SER A 617 25.18 -6.52 5.91
CA SER A 617 25.39 -7.96 5.85
C SER A 617 24.14 -8.63 5.27
N ILE A 618 24.27 -9.83 4.72
CA ILE A 618 23.14 -10.66 4.31
C ILE A 618 22.80 -11.61 5.45
N CYS A 619 21.50 -11.73 5.75
CA CYS A 619 21.01 -12.63 6.79
C CYS A 619 21.26 -14.10 6.41
N ASN A 620 21.93 -14.84 7.28
CA ASN A 620 22.13 -16.28 7.19
C ASN A 620 21.70 -17.00 8.48
N ALA A 621 20.83 -16.37 9.26
CA ALA A 621 20.41 -16.86 10.59
C ALA A 621 19.60 -18.16 10.55
N ASP A 622 19.07 -18.52 9.38
CA ASP A 622 18.34 -19.76 9.15
C ASP A 622 18.68 -20.30 7.76
N LYS A 623 19.33 -21.45 7.72
CA LYS A 623 19.73 -22.12 6.46
C LYS A 623 18.55 -22.55 5.58
N LYS A 624 17.35 -22.66 6.15
CA LYS A 624 16.11 -22.99 5.43
C LYS A 624 15.37 -21.75 4.90
N CYS A 625 15.83 -20.56 5.29
CA CYS A 625 15.26 -19.31 4.83
C CYS A 625 16.05 -18.80 3.62
N HIS A 626 15.40 -18.71 2.46
CA HIS A 626 16.01 -18.28 1.21
C HIS A 626 15.71 -16.82 0.87
N ASN A 627 15.32 -15.97 1.85
CA ASN A 627 14.97 -14.56 1.61
C ASN A 627 16.19 -13.65 1.45
N GLU A 628 17.39 -14.09 1.87
CA GLU A 628 18.66 -13.33 1.71
C GLU A 628 18.53 -11.84 2.12
N CYS A 629 17.82 -11.59 3.23
CA CYS A 629 17.52 -10.24 3.67
C CYS A 629 18.79 -9.45 3.98
N LYS A 630 18.86 -8.21 3.53
CA LYS A 630 19.91 -7.28 3.93
C LYS A 630 19.72 -6.85 5.38
N LEU A 631 20.78 -6.87 6.15
CA LEU A 631 20.83 -6.41 7.54
C LEU A 631 21.74 -5.22 7.65
N LYS A 632 21.33 -4.25 8.47
CA LYS A 632 22.21 -3.17 8.95
C LYS A 632 22.61 -3.42 10.39
N ILE A 633 23.89 -3.46 10.61
CA ILE A 633 24.48 -3.61 11.93
C ILE A 633 25.02 -2.25 12.35
N TYR A 634 24.23 -1.53 13.17
CA TYR A 634 24.62 -0.24 13.72
C TYR A 634 25.59 -0.44 14.89
N ASN A 635 26.59 0.41 14.95
CA ASN A 635 27.50 0.51 16.08
C ASN A 635 27.19 1.82 16.82
N PHE A 636 26.68 1.72 18.03
CA PHE A 636 26.40 2.82 18.95
C PHE A 636 27.43 2.82 20.09
N GLY A 637 28.63 3.32 19.82
CA GLY A 637 29.77 3.16 20.71
C GLY A 637 30.15 1.69 20.89
N GLU A 638 30.09 1.17 22.10
CA GLU A 638 30.39 -0.24 22.41
C GLU A 638 29.21 -1.21 22.08
N ARG A 639 28.02 -0.67 21.78
CA ARG A 639 26.83 -1.47 21.54
C ARG A 639 26.59 -1.70 20.05
N LYS A 640 26.23 -2.93 19.71
CA LYS A 640 25.78 -3.29 18.37
C LYS A 640 24.27 -3.51 18.36
N SER A 641 23.61 -3.00 17.33
CA SER A 641 22.19 -3.20 17.10
C SER A 641 21.97 -3.63 15.65
N VAL A 642 21.25 -4.73 15.47
CA VAL A 642 21.02 -5.33 14.14
C VAL A 642 19.59 -5.03 13.69
N TRP A 643 19.45 -4.48 12.51
CA TRP A 643 18.18 -4.07 11.95
C TRP A 643 18.01 -4.57 10.52
N GLY A 644 16.76 -4.76 10.11
CA GLY A 644 16.40 -5.27 8.80
C GLY A 644 15.97 -6.72 8.85
N GLY A 645 15.62 -7.23 7.67
CA GLY A 645 15.04 -8.56 7.55
C GLY A 645 13.51 -8.55 7.60
N ASP A 646 12.91 -9.40 6.77
CA ASP A 646 11.45 -9.40 6.57
C ASP A 646 10.68 -10.22 7.61
N CYS A 647 11.40 -10.98 8.42
CA CYS A 647 10.81 -11.83 9.46
C CYS A 647 10.72 -11.15 10.84
N GLY A 648 11.10 -9.87 10.97
CA GLY A 648 11.12 -9.14 12.23
C GLY A 648 12.03 -9.77 13.30
N ARG A 649 12.96 -10.67 12.93
CA ARG A 649 13.86 -11.35 13.91
C ARG A 649 14.66 -10.35 14.73
N TYR A 650 15.04 -9.24 14.11
CA TYR A 650 15.90 -8.22 14.67
C TYR A 650 15.14 -6.98 15.15
N GLU A 651 13.84 -6.87 14.88
CA GLU A 651 13.03 -5.69 15.21
C GLU A 651 12.44 -5.70 16.62
N THR A 652 12.40 -6.86 17.27
CA THR A 652 11.88 -7.00 18.64
C THR A 652 13.02 -7.15 19.62
N ARG A 653 13.05 -6.29 20.66
CA ARG A 653 13.87 -6.53 21.84
C ARG A 653 13.42 -7.86 22.44
N THR A 654 14.36 -8.80 22.61
CA THR A 654 14.09 -10.08 23.25
C THR A 654 13.67 -9.83 24.70
N GLY A 655 12.37 -9.96 24.96
CA GLY A 655 11.87 -10.13 26.33
C GLY A 655 12.37 -11.49 26.86
N THR A 656 12.57 -11.60 28.15
CA THR A 656 13.12 -12.75 28.86
C THR A 656 12.17 -13.94 28.95
N GLY A 657 11.14 -14.06 28.10
CA GLY A 657 10.19 -15.17 28.09
C GLY A 657 9.50 -15.30 26.75
N GLY A 658 10.09 -16.05 25.81
CA GLY A 658 9.41 -16.42 24.60
C GLY A 658 8.37 -17.50 24.87
N GLU A 659 7.10 -17.25 24.52
CA GLU A 659 6.08 -18.27 24.47
C GLU A 659 6.32 -19.25 23.31
N THR A 660 5.58 -20.37 23.30
CA THR A 660 5.61 -21.32 22.19
C THR A 660 4.90 -20.74 20.97
N ASP A 661 5.54 -20.83 19.81
CA ASP A 661 4.92 -20.54 18.52
C ASP A 661 3.99 -21.70 18.11
N PHE A 662 2.71 -21.61 18.40
CA PHE A 662 1.75 -22.66 18.07
C PHE A 662 1.44 -22.76 16.57
N PHE A 663 1.76 -21.73 15.76
CA PHE A 663 1.70 -21.84 14.31
C PHE A 663 2.79 -22.76 13.79
N GLN A 664 3.97 -22.75 14.42
CA GLN A 664 5.05 -23.70 14.12
C GLN A 664 4.67 -25.14 14.53
N VAL A 665 3.95 -25.32 15.65
CA VAL A 665 3.43 -26.64 16.05
C VAL A 665 2.49 -27.19 14.97
N ARG A 666 1.50 -26.38 14.55
CA ARG A 666 0.58 -26.76 13.46
C ARG A 666 1.33 -27.12 12.18
N ARG A 667 2.35 -26.35 11.85
CA ARG A 667 3.19 -26.56 10.67
C ARG A 667 3.95 -27.87 10.76
N SER A 668 4.54 -28.20 11.91
CA SER A 668 5.28 -29.44 12.10
C SER A 668 4.41 -30.67 11.88
N ILE A 669 3.15 -30.65 12.38
CA ILE A 669 2.17 -31.71 12.14
C ILE A 669 1.85 -31.84 10.65
N PHE A 670 1.66 -30.72 9.93
CA PHE A 670 1.39 -30.70 8.50
C PHE A 670 2.56 -31.25 7.68
N GLU A 671 3.78 -30.82 7.97
CA GLU A 671 4.99 -31.30 7.27
C GLU A 671 5.24 -32.78 7.52
N GLN A 672 5.01 -33.26 8.75
CA GLN A 672 5.10 -34.67 9.06
C GLN A 672 4.09 -35.49 8.25
N ALA A 673 2.81 -35.06 8.24
CA ALA A 673 1.76 -35.73 7.47
C ALA A 673 2.02 -35.72 5.95
N LEU A 674 2.67 -34.68 5.42
CA LEU A 674 3.12 -34.63 4.03
C LEU A 674 4.25 -35.65 3.77
N MET A 675 5.26 -35.71 4.65
CA MET A 675 6.41 -36.63 4.49
C MET A 675 5.99 -38.08 4.55
N GLU A 676 4.97 -38.43 5.32
CA GLU A 676 4.42 -39.78 5.39
C GLU A 676 3.85 -40.28 4.06
N ALA A 677 3.61 -39.43 3.08
CA ALA A 677 3.24 -39.86 1.73
C ALA A 677 4.37 -40.61 1.00
N GLY A 678 5.62 -40.33 1.33
CA GLY A 678 6.79 -41.08 0.85
C GLY A 678 7.17 -40.89 -0.63
N ASN A 679 6.47 -39.99 -1.34
CA ASN A 679 6.67 -39.73 -2.78
C ASN A 679 7.19 -38.32 -3.06
N LEU A 680 7.51 -37.53 -2.02
CA LEU A 680 8.01 -36.16 -2.18
C LEU A 680 9.48 -36.17 -2.62
N LEU A 681 9.77 -35.42 -3.67
CA LEU A 681 11.11 -35.30 -4.23
C LEU A 681 11.74 -33.94 -3.90
N ALA A 682 13.07 -33.96 -3.73
CA ALA A 682 13.83 -32.72 -3.82
C ALA A 682 13.94 -32.23 -5.28
N GLU A 683 14.18 -30.94 -5.50
CA GLU A 683 14.26 -30.35 -6.84
C GLU A 683 15.31 -31.04 -7.74
N ALA A 684 16.48 -31.38 -7.19
CA ALA A 684 17.55 -32.06 -7.92
C ALA A 684 17.17 -33.50 -8.37
N ASP A 685 16.33 -34.18 -7.60
CA ASP A 685 15.89 -35.55 -7.89
C ASP A 685 14.72 -35.52 -8.88
N ALA A 686 13.84 -34.48 -8.80
CA ALA A 686 12.73 -34.28 -9.73
C ALA A 686 13.21 -34.19 -11.18
N ALA A 687 14.27 -33.41 -11.43
CA ALA A 687 14.83 -33.20 -12.78
C ALA A 687 15.39 -34.48 -13.44
N ARG A 688 15.63 -35.52 -12.68
CA ARG A 688 16.23 -36.81 -13.17
C ARG A 688 15.29 -37.99 -13.03
N HIS A 689 14.07 -37.79 -12.57
CA HIS A 689 13.14 -38.87 -12.28
C HIS A 689 12.61 -39.52 -13.57
N PRO A 690 12.56 -40.88 -13.69
CA PRO A 690 12.16 -41.55 -14.90
C PRO A 690 10.65 -41.50 -15.20
N ARG A 691 9.81 -41.13 -14.21
CA ARG A 691 8.37 -40.96 -14.35
C ARG A 691 8.03 -39.49 -14.35
N PRO A 692 6.91 -39.07 -15.01
CA PRO A 692 6.46 -37.68 -14.95
C PRO A 692 6.24 -37.21 -13.50
N VAL A 693 6.88 -36.13 -13.15
CA VAL A 693 6.79 -35.51 -11.82
C VAL A 693 5.59 -34.56 -11.78
N VAL A 694 4.77 -34.67 -10.74
CA VAL A 694 3.62 -33.81 -10.50
C VAL A 694 4.05 -32.65 -9.59
N GLY A 695 4.07 -31.43 -10.13
CA GLY A 695 4.30 -30.22 -9.37
C GLY A 695 3.02 -29.75 -8.66
N ILE A 696 3.09 -29.59 -7.33
CA ILE A 696 1.96 -29.10 -6.52
C ILE A 696 2.36 -27.74 -5.93
N PRO A 697 1.66 -26.62 -6.27
CA PRO A 697 1.90 -25.34 -5.64
C PRO A 697 1.54 -25.37 -4.15
N LEU A 698 2.52 -25.10 -3.27
CA LEU A 698 2.31 -25.04 -1.81
C LEU A 698 1.71 -23.67 -1.43
N ALA A 699 0.54 -23.37 -1.97
CA ALA A 699 -0.21 -22.15 -1.79
C ALA A 699 -1.72 -22.41 -1.84
N LEU A 700 -2.53 -21.46 -1.44
CA LEU A 700 -4.00 -21.55 -1.42
C LEU A 700 -4.51 -22.84 -0.76
N HIS A 701 -5.21 -23.68 -1.53
CA HIS A 701 -5.80 -24.94 -1.02
C HIS A 701 -4.78 -25.93 -0.50
N SER A 702 -3.55 -25.93 -1.01
CA SER A 702 -2.54 -26.91 -0.63
C SER A 702 -2.06 -26.72 0.81
N LEU A 703 -2.23 -25.53 1.42
CA LEU A 703 -1.88 -25.33 2.83
C LEU A 703 -2.87 -25.97 3.81
N GLU A 704 -4.00 -26.43 3.33
CA GLU A 704 -5.00 -27.20 4.10
C GLU A 704 -5.14 -28.64 3.57
N TRP A 705 -5.17 -28.81 2.24
CA TRP A 705 -5.45 -30.06 1.56
C TRP A 705 -4.20 -30.73 0.98
N GLY A 706 -3.02 -30.20 1.22
CA GLY A 706 -1.75 -30.74 0.70
C GLY A 706 -1.49 -32.17 1.12
N VAL A 707 -1.93 -32.57 2.31
CA VAL A 707 -1.83 -33.96 2.80
C VAL A 707 -2.65 -34.88 1.89
N PHE A 708 -3.89 -34.52 1.60
CA PHE A 708 -4.72 -35.30 0.66
C PHE A 708 -4.07 -35.43 -0.73
N TRP A 709 -3.56 -34.32 -1.28
CA TRP A 709 -2.93 -34.32 -2.60
C TRP A 709 -1.67 -35.21 -2.65
N ALA A 710 -0.78 -35.06 -1.68
CA ALA A 710 0.45 -35.84 -1.63
C ALA A 710 0.17 -37.35 -1.52
N HIS A 711 -0.71 -37.75 -0.62
CA HIS A 711 -1.09 -39.15 -0.46
C HIS A 711 -1.85 -39.71 -1.65
N LEU A 712 -2.70 -38.91 -2.31
CA LEU A 712 -3.39 -39.34 -3.54
C LEU A 712 -2.41 -39.71 -4.64
N PHE A 713 -1.42 -38.82 -4.90
CA PHE A 713 -0.42 -39.07 -5.93
C PHE A 713 0.55 -40.21 -5.53
N SER A 714 0.81 -40.38 -4.24
CA SER A 714 1.58 -41.52 -3.73
C SER A 714 0.90 -42.86 -4.08
N GLU A 715 -0.37 -43.01 -3.76
CA GLU A 715 -1.17 -44.22 -4.05
C GLU A 715 -1.33 -44.49 -5.57
N LEU A 716 -1.14 -43.44 -6.38
CA LEU A 716 -1.14 -43.55 -7.84
C LEU A 716 0.26 -43.74 -8.45
N ASP A 717 1.31 -43.87 -7.64
CA ASP A 717 2.73 -43.97 -8.00
C ASP A 717 3.27 -42.76 -8.79
N PHE A 718 2.76 -41.59 -8.57
CA PHE A 718 3.33 -40.36 -9.13
C PHE A 718 4.30 -39.73 -8.11
N PRO A 719 5.52 -39.42 -8.54
CA PRO A 719 6.43 -38.59 -7.75
C PRO A 719 5.91 -37.15 -7.68
N VAL A 720 6.08 -36.51 -6.55
CA VAL A 720 5.57 -35.14 -6.30
C VAL A 720 6.70 -34.18 -5.98
N LEU A 721 6.71 -33.05 -6.66
CA LEU A 721 7.52 -31.88 -6.32
C LEU A 721 6.62 -30.78 -5.73
N LEU A 722 6.82 -30.46 -4.47
CA LEU A 722 6.19 -29.27 -3.88
C LEU A 722 7.00 -28.02 -4.22
N SER A 723 6.32 -26.92 -4.52
CA SER A 723 7.01 -25.62 -4.52
C SER A 723 7.53 -25.27 -3.12
N PRO A 724 8.62 -24.51 -2.97
CA PRO A 724 9.16 -24.14 -1.67
C PRO A 724 8.16 -23.26 -0.89
N ARG A 725 8.42 -23.05 0.39
CA ARG A 725 7.69 -22.04 1.16
C ARG A 725 7.82 -20.67 0.48
N THR A 726 6.79 -19.86 0.60
CA THR A 726 6.76 -18.54 -0.02
C THR A 726 7.91 -17.65 0.47
N THR A 727 8.76 -17.26 -0.45
CA THR A 727 9.82 -16.27 -0.24
C THR A 727 9.38 -14.93 -0.84
N ASN A 728 10.09 -13.84 -0.51
CA ASN A 728 9.85 -12.55 -1.15
C ASN A 728 10.02 -12.61 -2.66
N LYS A 729 11.04 -13.33 -3.14
CA LYS A 729 11.29 -13.54 -4.58
C LYS A 729 10.11 -14.25 -5.24
N LEU A 730 9.59 -15.29 -4.62
CA LEU A 730 8.48 -16.07 -5.16
C LEU A 730 7.17 -15.26 -5.15
N ALA A 731 6.91 -14.52 -4.09
CA ALA A 731 5.78 -13.60 -4.01
C ALA A 731 5.89 -12.51 -5.09
N PHE A 732 7.07 -11.93 -5.28
CA PHE A 732 7.33 -10.92 -6.31
C PHE A 732 7.10 -11.48 -7.73
N ILE A 733 7.61 -12.67 -8.03
CA ILE A 733 7.31 -13.37 -9.29
C ILE A 733 5.80 -13.52 -9.48
N GLY A 734 5.06 -13.84 -8.43
CA GLY A 734 3.60 -13.94 -8.48
C GLY A 734 2.93 -12.62 -8.82
N VAL A 735 3.37 -11.54 -8.17
CA VAL A 735 2.87 -10.18 -8.42
C VAL A 735 3.11 -9.73 -9.87
N GLU A 736 4.27 -10.07 -10.46
CA GLU A 736 4.61 -9.72 -11.85
C GLU A 736 3.84 -10.52 -12.90
N ASN A 737 3.35 -11.72 -12.56
CA ASN A 737 2.74 -12.65 -13.52
C ASN A 737 1.22 -12.69 -13.48
N VAL A 738 0.55 -11.76 -12.80
CA VAL A 738 -0.92 -11.62 -12.88
C VAL A 738 -1.31 -10.61 -13.95
N VAL A 739 -2.36 -10.90 -14.69
CA VAL A 739 -2.90 -10.03 -15.75
C VAL A 739 -4.03 -9.12 -15.31
N SER A 740 -4.50 -9.27 -14.08
CA SER A 740 -5.55 -8.44 -13.48
C SER A 740 -5.33 -8.31 -11.97
N GLU A 741 -5.90 -7.27 -11.37
CA GLU A 741 -5.86 -7.10 -9.92
C GLU A 741 -6.68 -8.17 -9.20
N VAL A 742 -5.99 -8.92 -8.34
CA VAL A 742 -6.54 -9.96 -7.48
C VAL A 742 -5.94 -9.87 -6.08
N CYS A 743 -6.54 -10.54 -5.10
CA CYS A 743 -6.00 -10.56 -3.74
C CYS A 743 -4.59 -11.19 -3.68
N PHE A 744 -3.78 -10.74 -2.74
CA PHE A 744 -2.37 -11.13 -2.63
C PHE A 744 -2.13 -12.66 -2.59
N PRO A 745 -2.92 -13.50 -1.89
CA PRO A 745 -2.73 -14.95 -1.93
C PRO A 745 -2.84 -15.56 -3.33
N VAL A 746 -3.73 -15.03 -4.18
CA VAL A 746 -3.87 -15.50 -5.56
C VAL A 746 -2.68 -15.05 -6.42
N LYS A 747 -2.15 -13.84 -6.16
CA LYS A 747 -0.90 -13.38 -6.79
C LYS A 747 0.26 -14.32 -6.44
N VAL A 748 0.43 -14.64 -5.17
CA VAL A 748 1.45 -15.57 -4.69
C VAL A 748 1.33 -16.95 -5.33
N PHE A 749 0.10 -17.45 -5.51
CA PHE A 749 -0.14 -18.71 -6.20
C PHE A 749 0.44 -18.73 -7.62
N HIS A 750 0.33 -17.65 -8.39
CA HIS A 750 0.97 -17.54 -9.72
C HIS A 750 2.49 -17.72 -9.63
N GLY A 751 3.12 -17.18 -8.59
CA GLY A 751 4.55 -17.37 -8.35
C GLY A 751 4.94 -18.83 -8.12
N HIS A 752 4.14 -19.55 -7.30
CA HIS A 752 4.34 -20.98 -7.09
C HIS A 752 4.15 -21.81 -8.35
N VAL A 753 3.13 -21.50 -9.15
CA VAL A 753 2.89 -22.15 -10.44
C VAL A 753 4.05 -21.88 -11.40
N ARG A 754 4.51 -20.62 -11.51
CA ARG A 754 5.64 -20.25 -12.36
C ARG A 754 6.93 -20.97 -11.96
N TYR A 755 7.18 -21.09 -10.66
CA TYR A 755 8.33 -21.85 -10.15
C TYR A 755 8.33 -23.30 -10.61
N LEU A 756 7.16 -23.95 -10.56
CA LEU A 756 7.02 -25.36 -10.91
C LEU A 756 7.03 -25.64 -12.42
N MET A 757 6.66 -24.66 -13.25
CA MET A 757 6.60 -24.82 -14.70
C MET A 757 7.89 -25.33 -15.34
N ASP A 758 9.02 -24.89 -14.80
CA ASP A 758 10.34 -25.27 -15.33
C ASP A 758 10.95 -26.50 -14.63
N ARG A 759 10.24 -27.11 -13.66
CA ARG A 759 10.74 -28.13 -12.74
C ARG A 759 9.93 -29.42 -12.68
N ALA A 760 8.70 -29.38 -13.18
CA ALA A 760 7.81 -30.53 -13.19
C ALA A 760 7.16 -30.68 -14.57
N GLU A 761 6.99 -31.91 -15.04
CA GLU A 761 6.33 -32.20 -16.33
C GLU A 761 4.83 -31.94 -16.25
N LEU A 762 4.22 -32.26 -15.12
CA LEU A 762 2.78 -32.09 -14.89
C LEU A 762 2.57 -31.09 -13.74
N LEU A 763 1.55 -30.27 -13.85
CA LEU A 763 1.13 -29.36 -12.80
C LEU A 763 -0.25 -29.76 -12.27
N PHE A 764 -0.36 -29.92 -10.97
CA PHE A 764 -1.64 -30.18 -10.32
C PHE A 764 -2.27 -28.86 -9.88
N LEU A 765 -3.29 -28.45 -10.61
CA LEU A 765 -3.99 -27.18 -10.43
C LEU A 765 -5.49 -27.43 -10.25
N PRO A 766 -5.97 -27.93 -9.11
CA PRO A 766 -7.36 -28.28 -8.91
C PRO A 766 -8.25 -27.03 -8.83
N ASN A 767 -9.46 -27.13 -9.41
CA ASN A 767 -10.55 -26.21 -9.14
C ASN A 767 -11.35 -26.75 -7.95
N VAL A 768 -11.15 -26.20 -6.76
CA VAL A 768 -11.90 -26.62 -5.57
C VAL A 768 -13.08 -25.68 -5.35
N VAL A 769 -14.29 -26.22 -5.54
CA VAL A 769 -15.54 -25.44 -5.53
C VAL A 769 -16.09 -25.28 -4.11
N ASN A 770 -16.11 -26.34 -3.32
CA ASN A 770 -16.60 -26.33 -1.95
C ASN A 770 -15.75 -27.23 -1.03
N ALA A 771 -15.98 -27.09 0.26
CA ALA A 771 -15.33 -27.92 1.30
C ALA A 771 -16.36 -28.69 2.12
N PRO A 772 -15.96 -29.79 2.78
CA PRO A 772 -16.77 -30.46 3.79
C PRO A 772 -17.14 -29.45 4.89
N VAL A 773 -18.38 -29.53 5.32
CA VAL A 773 -18.97 -28.69 6.40
C VAL A 773 -19.49 -29.61 7.50
N PRO A 774 -19.52 -29.15 8.78
CA PRO A 774 -19.98 -29.96 9.89
C PRO A 774 -21.44 -30.37 9.81
N GLN A 775 -22.31 -29.51 9.29
CA GLN A 775 -23.73 -29.79 9.15
C GLN A 775 -24.12 -29.92 7.66
N PRO A 776 -24.97 -30.88 7.29
CA PRO A 776 -25.34 -31.15 5.90
C PRO A 776 -26.02 -29.98 5.18
N ASP A 777 -26.76 -29.14 5.91
CA ASP A 777 -27.50 -28.00 5.39
C ASP A 777 -26.65 -26.75 5.16
N GLU A 778 -25.40 -26.74 5.61
CA GLU A 778 -24.48 -25.64 5.34
C GLU A 778 -23.99 -25.63 3.90
N ILE A 779 -23.69 -24.44 3.36
CA ILE A 779 -23.39 -24.28 1.94
C ILE A 779 -21.95 -24.69 1.59
N GLY A 780 -20.94 -24.06 2.15
CA GLY A 780 -19.54 -24.51 2.08
C GLY A 780 -18.74 -24.10 0.85
N TYR A 781 -19.20 -23.15 0.01
CA TYR A 781 -18.44 -22.71 -1.17
C TYR A 781 -17.17 -21.93 -0.82
N PHE A 782 -16.17 -22.05 -1.70
CA PHE A 782 -15.02 -21.16 -1.72
C PHE A 782 -15.32 -19.89 -2.53
N CYS A 783 -14.53 -18.81 -2.35
CA CYS A 783 -14.72 -17.58 -3.08
C CYS A 783 -14.40 -17.75 -4.58
N PRO A 784 -14.96 -16.92 -5.48
CA PRO A 784 -14.75 -17.05 -6.93
C PRO A 784 -13.29 -16.95 -7.34
N LEU A 785 -12.48 -16.06 -6.73
CA LEU A 785 -11.05 -15.93 -7.05
C LEU A 785 -10.29 -17.23 -6.71
N LEU A 786 -10.64 -17.86 -5.60
CA LEU A 786 -10.02 -19.11 -5.20
C LEU A 786 -10.41 -20.27 -6.17
N GLN A 787 -11.68 -20.33 -6.57
CA GLN A 787 -12.15 -21.32 -7.54
C GLN A 787 -11.56 -21.10 -8.94
N SER A 788 -11.33 -19.86 -9.36
CA SER A 788 -10.81 -19.52 -10.69
C SER A 788 -9.28 -19.42 -10.76
N SER A 789 -8.58 -19.49 -9.64
CA SER A 789 -7.13 -19.24 -9.54
C SER A 789 -6.30 -20.04 -10.55
N GLN A 790 -6.65 -21.31 -10.77
CA GLN A 790 -5.96 -22.18 -11.72
C GLN A 790 -6.22 -21.79 -13.19
N PHE A 791 -7.43 -21.28 -13.54
CA PHE A 791 -7.70 -20.77 -14.89
C PHE A 791 -6.96 -19.47 -15.15
N MET A 792 -6.89 -18.60 -14.14
CA MET A 792 -6.18 -17.33 -14.21
C MET A 792 -4.68 -17.56 -14.41
N SER A 793 -4.06 -18.43 -13.60
CA SER A 793 -2.64 -18.73 -13.72
C SER A 793 -2.30 -19.47 -15.03
N ARG A 794 -3.16 -20.39 -15.48
CA ARG A 794 -3.02 -21.02 -16.80
C ARG A 794 -2.97 -20.00 -17.93
N SER A 795 -3.92 -19.08 -17.94
CA SER A 795 -4.01 -18.02 -18.94
C SER A 795 -2.83 -17.04 -18.85
N ALA A 796 -2.50 -16.60 -17.63
CA ALA A 796 -1.42 -15.66 -17.39
C ALA A 796 -0.05 -16.19 -17.77
N LEU A 797 0.18 -17.50 -17.54
CA LEU A 797 1.46 -18.15 -17.78
C LEU A 797 1.50 -18.97 -19.08
N ASN A 798 0.44 -18.94 -19.87
CA ASN A 798 0.31 -19.67 -21.14
C ASN A 798 0.67 -21.17 -21.02
N ILE A 799 0.08 -21.87 -20.04
CA ILE A 799 0.39 -23.27 -19.75
C ILE A 799 -0.47 -24.17 -20.65
N ALA A 800 0.17 -25.09 -21.37
CA ALA A 800 -0.51 -26.06 -22.23
C ALA A 800 -1.38 -27.02 -21.40
N ASP A 801 -2.61 -27.30 -21.87
CA ASP A 801 -3.55 -28.21 -21.18
C ASP A 801 -3.01 -29.63 -20.98
N SER A 802 -2.14 -30.09 -21.88
CA SER A 802 -1.46 -31.39 -21.77
C SER A 802 -0.51 -31.52 -20.57
N ARG A 803 -0.15 -30.41 -19.93
CA ARG A 803 0.69 -30.37 -18.74
C ARG A 803 -0.09 -30.20 -17.43
N ILE A 804 -1.42 -30.08 -17.48
CA ILE A 804 -2.20 -29.74 -16.29
C ILE A 804 -3.12 -30.89 -15.90
N ILE A 805 -3.05 -31.31 -14.63
CA ILE A 805 -4.05 -32.14 -13.98
C ILE A 805 -5.00 -31.19 -13.24
N ARG A 806 -6.23 -31.02 -13.79
CA ARG A 806 -7.17 -30.00 -13.32
C ARG A 806 -8.56 -30.55 -13.04
N PRO A 807 -8.74 -31.28 -11.93
CA PRO A 807 -10.05 -31.72 -11.53
C PRO A 807 -10.90 -30.57 -10.97
N SER A 808 -12.22 -30.59 -11.25
CA SER A 808 -13.18 -29.75 -10.54
C SER A 808 -13.77 -30.53 -9.38
N LEU A 809 -13.47 -30.08 -8.16
CA LEU A 809 -13.68 -30.84 -6.94
C LEU A 809 -14.77 -30.23 -6.05
N TYR A 810 -15.78 -31.04 -5.80
CA TYR A 810 -16.88 -30.76 -4.86
C TYR A 810 -16.65 -31.63 -3.62
N LEU A 811 -15.78 -31.15 -2.69
CA LEU A 811 -15.32 -31.95 -1.55
C LEU A 811 -16.39 -32.18 -0.48
N LYS A 812 -17.52 -31.48 -0.55
CA LYS A 812 -18.71 -31.72 0.27
C LYS A 812 -19.53 -32.90 -0.22
N GLU A 813 -19.45 -33.23 -1.49
CA GLU A 813 -20.25 -34.24 -2.12
C GLU A 813 -19.71 -35.67 -1.91
N ASP A 814 -20.44 -36.66 -2.44
CA ASP A 814 -20.04 -38.08 -2.40
C ASP A 814 -18.62 -38.27 -3.00
N PRO A 815 -17.73 -39.00 -2.34
CA PRO A 815 -16.41 -39.35 -2.87
C PRO A 815 -16.43 -40.00 -4.26
N ALA A 816 -17.52 -40.64 -4.66
CA ALA A 816 -17.69 -41.15 -6.01
C ALA A 816 -17.59 -40.06 -7.09
N ASN A 817 -18.06 -38.84 -6.80
CA ASN A 817 -17.97 -37.71 -7.73
C ASN A 817 -16.53 -37.26 -7.91
N LEU A 818 -15.68 -37.41 -6.89
CA LEU A 818 -14.25 -37.13 -6.97
C LEU A 818 -13.54 -38.06 -7.96
N VAL A 819 -13.91 -39.35 -7.99
CA VAL A 819 -13.35 -40.32 -8.93
C VAL A 819 -13.60 -39.87 -10.37
N PHE A 820 -14.82 -39.46 -10.70
CA PHE A 820 -15.19 -38.98 -12.02
C PHE A 820 -14.47 -37.68 -12.41
N ALA A 821 -14.34 -36.76 -11.45
CA ALA A 821 -13.62 -35.50 -11.66
C ALA A 821 -12.14 -35.75 -11.98
N PHE A 822 -11.50 -36.66 -11.25
CA PHE A 822 -10.10 -37.01 -11.49
C PHE A 822 -9.90 -37.78 -12.78
N GLU A 823 -10.78 -38.73 -13.12
CA GLU A 823 -10.69 -39.48 -14.39
C GLU A 823 -10.62 -38.56 -15.61
N LYS A 824 -11.36 -37.44 -15.58
CA LYS A 824 -11.39 -36.46 -16.67
C LYS A 824 -10.23 -35.47 -16.63
N ALA A 825 -9.53 -35.39 -15.54
CA ALA A 825 -8.52 -34.36 -15.32
C ALA A 825 -7.10 -34.75 -15.75
N PHE A 826 -6.81 -36.05 -15.88
CA PHE A 826 -5.50 -36.49 -16.30
C PHE A 826 -5.29 -36.32 -17.81
N PRO A 827 -4.09 -35.93 -18.25
CA PRO A 827 -3.73 -35.93 -19.67
C PRO A 827 -3.88 -37.31 -20.30
N ALA A 828 -4.13 -37.36 -21.62
CA ALA A 828 -4.28 -38.59 -22.35
C ALA A 828 -3.11 -39.57 -22.15
N GLY A 829 -3.41 -40.84 -21.87
CA GLY A 829 -2.40 -41.87 -21.58
C GLY A 829 -1.89 -41.95 -20.14
N LEU A 830 -2.23 -40.99 -19.28
CA LEU A 830 -1.82 -40.97 -17.87
C LEU A 830 -2.99 -41.23 -16.91
N THR A 831 -4.20 -41.44 -17.39
CA THR A 831 -5.39 -41.66 -16.55
C THR A 831 -5.29 -43.00 -15.81
N PRO A 832 -5.27 -42.99 -14.45
CA PRO A 832 -5.24 -44.24 -13.69
C PRO A 832 -6.51 -45.06 -13.88
N ALA A 833 -6.39 -46.37 -13.70
CA ALA A 833 -7.55 -47.22 -13.69
C ALA A 833 -8.56 -46.81 -12.61
N ARG A 834 -9.85 -46.79 -12.91
CA ARG A 834 -10.91 -46.30 -12.03
C ARG A 834 -10.89 -46.90 -10.62
N MET A 835 -10.74 -48.24 -10.51
CA MET A 835 -10.68 -48.91 -9.22
C MET A 835 -9.46 -48.47 -8.39
N ARG A 836 -8.32 -48.26 -9.05
CA ARG A 836 -7.12 -47.73 -8.39
C ARG A 836 -7.31 -46.31 -7.91
N LEU A 837 -7.87 -45.45 -8.75
CA LEU A 837 -8.18 -44.06 -8.43
C LEU A 837 -9.16 -43.98 -7.24
N GLN A 838 -10.20 -44.83 -7.23
CA GLN A 838 -11.15 -44.89 -6.11
C GLN A 838 -10.46 -45.28 -4.79
N GLY A 839 -9.62 -46.30 -4.83
CA GLY A 839 -8.85 -46.73 -3.67
C GLY A 839 -7.88 -45.64 -3.16
N ALA A 840 -7.19 -44.96 -4.08
CA ALA A 840 -6.28 -43.88 -3.76
C ALA A 840 -7.00 -42.68 -3.11
N ILE A 841 -8.15 -42.27 -3.66
CA ILE A 841 -8.97 -41.19 -3.08
C ILE A 841 -9.43 -41.56 -1.67
N PHE A 842 -9.90 -42.80 -1.46
CA PHE A 842 -10.39 -43.22 -0.15
C PHE A 842 -9.28 -43.17 0.90
N LYS A 843 -8.09 -43.72 0.60
CA LYS A 843 -6.94 -43.71 1.50
C LYS A 843 -6.41 -42.31 1.78
N ALA A 844 -6.29 -41.49 0.74
CA ALA A 844 -5.84 -40.13 0.90
C ALA A 844 -6.81 -39.27 1.75
N MET A 845 -8.14 -39.49 1.57
CA MET A 845 -9.15 -38.83 2.41
C MET A 845 -9.08 -39.30 3.88
N ALA A 846 -8.77 -40.56 4.12
CA ALA A 846 -8.59 -41.06 5.48
C ALA A 846 -7.38 -40.37 6.16
N ARG A 847 -6.28 -40.20 5.44
CA ARG A 847 -5.09 -39.50 5.94
C ARG A 847 -5.37 -38.01 6.20
N GLN A 848 -6.12 -37.35 5.32
CA GLN A 848 -6.54 -35.95 5.53
C GLN A 848 -7.44 -35.81 6.78
N ARG A 849 -8.34 -36.74 7.01
CA ARG A 849 -9.15 -36.79 8.24
C ARG A 849 -8.33 -37.03 9.48
N GLN A 850 -7.30 -37.91 9.40
CA GLN A 850 -6.39 -38.15 10.50
C GLN A 850 -5.61 -36.87 10.84
N PHE A 851 -5.01 -36.22 9.85
CA PHE A 851 -4.31 -34.93 10.03
C PHE A 851 -5.18 -33.90 10.75
N ARG A 852 -6.47 -33.77 10.40
CA ARG A 852 -7.39 -32.86 11.10
C ARG A 852 -7.62 -33.26 12.55
N ARG A 853 -7.75 -34.56 12.84
CA ARG A 853 -7.86 -35.05 14.23
C ARG A 853 -6.61 -34.75 15.04
N ASP A 854 -5.44 -35.02 14.48
CA ASP A 854 -4.16 -34.78 15.15
C ASP A 854 -4.00 -33.29 15.52
N LEU A 855 -4.45 -32.37 14.68
CA LEU A 855 -4.46 -30.93 14.99
C LEU A 855 -5.36 -30.61 16.18
N VAL A 856 -6.61 -31.12 16.19
CA VAL A 856 -7.57 -30.84 17.26
C VAL A 856 -7.13 -31.51 18.57
N GLU A 857 -6.63 -32.74 18.53
CA GLU A 857 -6.11 -33.45 19.71
C GLU A 857 -4.92 -32.71 20.33
N THR A 858 -3.94 -32.31 19.48
CA THR A 858 -2.79 -31.49 19.92
C THR A 858 -3.28 -30.16 20.52
N GLY A 859 -4.24 -29.51 19.88
CA GLY A 859 -4.81 -28.27 20.40
C GLY A 859 -5.49 -28.43 21.75
N ASN A 860 -6.26 -29.50 21.93
CA ASN A 860 -6.90 -29.82 23.21
C ASN A 860 -5.87 -30.08 24.31
N GLU A 861 -4.77 -30.81 24.01
CA GLU A 861 -3.68 -31.02 24.96
C GLU A 861 -2.99 -29.70 25.35
N ILE A 862 -2.77 -28.81 24.40
CA ILE A 862 -2.17 -27.49 24.64
C ILE A 862 -3.09 -26.67 25.56
N ILE A 863 -4.39 -26.61 25.25
CA ILE A 863 -5.37 -25.86 26.02
C ILE A 863 -5.51 -26.43 27.45
N ALA A 864 -5.50 -27.73 27.60
CA ALA A 864 -5.60 -28.39 28.91
C ALA A 864 -4.42 -28.09 29.86
N ARG A 865 -3.26 -27.69 29.30
CA ARG A 865 -2.07 -27.30 30.06
C ARG A 865 -2.00 -25.81 30.40
N MET A 866 -2.93 -25.01 29.88
CA MET A 866 -2.97 -23.56 30.12
C MET A 866 -3.76 -23.27 31.40
N GLU A 867 -3.31 -22.28 32.15
CA GLU A 867 -4.05 -21.81 33.32
C GLU A 867 -5.35 -21.13 32.88
N PRO A 868 -6.51 -21.43 33.51
CA PRO A 868 -7.80 -20.84 33.09
C PRO A 868 -7.87 -19.30 33.17
N SER A 869 -7.01 -18.68 33.98
CA SER A 869 -6.91 -17.22 34.14
C SER A 869 -6.05 -16.54 33.09
N GLU A 870 -5.25 -17.28 32.36
CA GLU A 870 -4.36 -16.70 31.36
C GLU A 870 -5.11 -16.25 30.10
N PRO A 871 -4.71 -15.11 29.50
CA PRO A 871 -5.27 -14.67 28.23
C PRO A 871 -4.74 -15.53 27.09
N VAL A 872 -5.64 -16.08 26.30
CA VAL A 872 -5.32 -16.84 25.09
C VAL A 872 -5.91 -16.14 23.88
N TRP A 873 -5.07 -15.90 22.88
CA TRP A 873 -5.52 -15.31 21.63
C TRP A 873 -5.84 -16.41 20.62
N ILE A 874 -7.03 -16.37 20.05
CA ILE A 874 -7.41 -17.29 18.97
C ILE A 874 -7.34 -16.54 17.65
N VAL A 875 -6.42 -16.99 16.80
CA VAL A 875 -6.20 -16.35 15.50
C VAL A 875 -7.01 -17.08 14.44
N THR A 876 -7.99 -16.37 13.91
CA THR A 876 -8.88 -16.85 12.85
C THR A 876 -8.45 -16.26 11.50
N GLY A 877 -8.74 -16.95 10.43
CA GLY A 877 -8.44 -16.49 9.07
C GLY A 877 -8.52 -17.64 8.07
N ARG A 878 -8.28 -17.34 6.82
CA ARG A 878 -8.21 -18.38 5.80
C ARG A 878 -6.91 -19.15 5.91
N PRO A 879 -6.87 -20.47 5.63
CA PRO A 879 -5.66 -21.29 5.79
C PRO A 879 -4.42 -20.69 5.12
N TYR A 880 -4.56 -20.14 3.92
CA TYR A 880 -3.46 -19.53 3.21
C TYR A 880 -2.96 -18.22 3.85
N ASN A 881 -3.83 -17.47 4.55
CA ASN A 881 -3.41 -16.30 5.34
C ASN A 881 -2.72 -16.74 6.64
N LEU A 882 -3.24 -17.76 7.29
CA LEU A 882 -2.72 -18.22 8.58
C LEU A 882 -1.38 -18.95 8.47
N TYR A 883 -1.17 -19.73 7.40
CA TYR A 883 -0.08 -20.72 7.36
C TYR A 883 1.00 -20.43 6.32
N ASP A 884 0.87 -19.34 5.58
CA ASP A 884 1.93 -18.82 4.74
C ASP A 884 2.69 -17.70 5.44
N ASP A 885 3.97 -17.94 5.74
CA ASP A 885 4.81 -17.02 6.52
C ASP A 885 5.01 -15.66 5.85
N ARG A 886 4.96 -15.60 4.52
CA ARG A 886 5.10 -14.32 3.81
C ARG A 886 3.79 -13.52 3.86
N LEU A 887 2.65 -14.19 3.73
CA LEU A 887 1.35 -13.54 3.78
C LEU A 887 0.99 -13.02 5.17
N ASN A 888 1.40 -13.73 6.23
CA ASN A 888 1.10 -13.37 7.62
C ASN A 888 2.24 -12.64 8.35
N LEU A 889 3.34 -12.31 7.66
CA LEU A 889 4.52 -11.64 8.24
C LEU A 889 5.08 -12.38 9.47
N GLN A 890 5.02 -13.73 9.46
CA GLN A 890 5.41 -14.61 10.56
C GLN A 890 4.69 -14.29 11.89
N LEU A 891 3.39 -13.99 11.80
CA LEU A 891 2.56 -13.55 12.93
C LEU A 891 2.73 -14.42 14.17
N GLY A 892 2.68 -15.75 14.05
CA GLY A 892 2.84 -16.67 15.18
C GLY A 892 4.12 -16.42 15.96
N LYS A 893 5.23 -16.28 15.25
CA LYS A 893 6.53 -15.99 15.83
C LYS A 893 6.60 -14.61 16.50
N GLN A 894 5.95 -13.60 15.91
CA GLN A 894 5.91 -12.26 16.50
C GLN A 894 5.09 -12.26 17.80
N LEU A 895 3.94 -12.94 17.82
CA LEU A 895 3.10 -13.09 19.00
C LEU A 895 3.85 -13.81 20.13
N ALA A 896 4.50 -14.92 19.81
CA ALA A 896 5.30 -15.69 20.78
C ALA A 896 6.43 -14.85 21.40
N LYS A 897 7.16 -14.05 20.60
CA LYS A 897 8.19 -13.13 21.10
C LYS A 897 7.65 -12.05 22.04
N LEU A 898 6.43 -11.59 21.81
CA LEU A 898 5.75 -10.64 22.67
C LEU A 898 5.17 -11.27 23.96
N GLY A 899 5.41 -12.57 24.18
CA GLY A 899 4.87 -13.31 25.31
C GLY A 899 3.36 -13.53 25.23
N ILE A 900 2.81 -13.61 23.99
CA ILE A 900 1.38 -13.82 23.76
C ILE A 900 1.13 -15.28 23.40
N LYS A 901 0.26 -15.95 24.17
CA LYS A 901 -0.22 -17.31 23.86
C LYS A 901 -1.28 -17.22 22.78
N ALA A 902 -0.91 -17.56 21.52
CA ALA A 902 -1.79 -17.43 20.37
C ALA A 902 -1.96 -18.75 19.61
N LEU A 903 -3.17 -19.29 19.58
CA LEU A 903 -3.48 -20.52 18.83
C LEU A 903 -4.15 -20.18 17.50
N PRO A 904 -3.69 -20.78 16.39
CA PRO A 904 -4.44 -20.74 15.15
C PRO A 904 -5.71 -21.61 15.24
N MET A 905 -6.75 -21.19 14.56
CA MET A 905 -8.11 -21.76 14.65
C MET A 905 -8.16 -23.28 14.36
N ASP A 906 -7.20 -23.85 13.64
CA ASP A 906 -7.13 -25.29 13.32
C ASP A 906 -6.86 -26.15 14.57
N LEU A 907 -6.24 -25.58 15.60
CA LEU A 907 -5.97 -26.24 16.88
C LEU A 907 -7.16 -26.10 17.86
N VAL A 908 -8.24 -25.43 17.43
CA VAL A 908 -9.39 -25.17 18.28
C VAL A 908 -10.61 -25.92 17.75
N SER A 909 -11.20 -26.79 18.59
CA SER A 909 -12.44 -27.46 18.24
C SER A 909 -13.61 -26.47 18.27
N SER A 910 -14.23 -26.24 17.12
CA SER A 910 -15.38 -25.34 16.97
C SER A 910 -16.54 -25.92 16.15
N ASP A 911 -16.40 -27.15 15.65
CA ASP A 911 -17.39 -27.77 14.75
C ASP A 911 -18.77 -28.00 15.40
N SER A 912 -18.84 -28.05 16.74
CA SER A 912 -20.07 -28.21 17.51
C SER A 912 -20.82 -26.89 17.74
N GLU A 913 -20.25 -25.74 17.37
CA GLU A 913 -20.90 -24.46 17.58
C GLU A 913 -22.11 -24.29 16.64
N ASP A 914 -23.24 -23.87 17.19
CA ASP A 914 -24.48 -23.66 16.45
C ASP A 914 -24.34 -22.50 15.44
N MET A 915 -24.72 -22.77 14.20
CA MET A 915 -24.75 -21.80 13.10
C MET A 915 -26.16 -21.46 12.62
N SER A 916 -27.17 -21.76 13.42
CA SER A 916 -28.58 -21.51 13.07
C SER A 916 -28.87 -20.04 12.74
N ASP A 917 -28.14 -19.11 13.36
CA ASP A 917 -28.22 -17.66 13.09
C ASP A 917 -27.63 -17.28 11.73
N PHE A 918 -26.81 -18.17 11.14
CA PHE A 918 -26.07 -17.93 9.90
C PHE A 918 -26.37 -18.96 8.81
N LYS A 919 -27.61 -19.44 8.72
CA LYS A 919 -28.05 -20.47 7.73
C LYS A 919 -27.70 -20.13 6.30
N ARG A 920 -27.58 -18.87 5.94
CA ARG A 920 -27.23 -18.38 4.60
C ARG A 920 -25.75 -18.05 4.43
N MET A 921 -24.88 -18.45 5.38
CA MET A 921 -23.44 -18.26 5.21
C MET A 921 -22.95 -19.05 4.01
N PHE A 922 -22.67 -18.33 2.95
CA PHE A 922 -22.31 -18.90 1.66
C PHE A 922 -20.89 -19.50 1.66
N TRP A 923 -19.97 -18.82 2.34
CA TRP A 923 -18.56 -19.14 2.34
C TRP A 923 -18.21 -20.17 3.44
N GLY A 924 -17.74 -21.36 3.04
CA GLY A 924 -17.36 -22.42 3.99
C GLY A 924 -16.25 -21.99 4.98
N LEU A 925 -15.21 -21.31 4.49
CA LEU A 925 -14.18 -20.77 5.37
C LEU A 925 -14.72 -19.64 6.25
N GLY A 926 -15.65 -18.83 5.74
CA GLY A 926 -16.34 -17.80 6.53
C GLY A 926 -17.15 -18.41 7.68
N ALA A 927 -17.91 -19.47 7.42
CA ALA A 927 -18.65 -20.20 8.44
C ALA A 927 -17.71 -20.73 9.55
N ARG A 928 -16.56 -21.29 9.18
CA ARG A 928 -15.54 -21.77 10.13
C ARG A 928 -14.97 -20.65 10.99
N ILE A 929 -14.69 -19.47 10.43
CA ILE A 929 -14.23 -18.28 11.15
C ILE A 929 -15.29 -17.85 12.17
N ILE A 930 -16.56 -17.76 11.75
CA ILE A 930 -17.67 -17.34 12.62
C ILE A 930 -17.91 -18.36 13.76
N ARG A 931 -17.82 -19.68 13.50
CA ARG A 931 -17.86 -20.71 14.54
C ARG A 931 -16.78 -20.51 15.59
N THR A 932 -15.56 -20.29 15.13
CA THR A 932 -14.45 -20.06 16.06
C THR A 932 -14.67 -18.79 16.87
N ALA A 933 -15.23 -17.72 16.28
CA ALA A 933 -15.59 -16.51 17.00
C ALA A 933 -16.66 -16.76 18.08
N LYS A 934 -17.68 -17.60 17.80
CA LYS A 934 -18.67 -18.02 18.82
C LYS A 934 -18.00 -18.78 19.97
N ARG A 935 -17.04 -19.63 19.67
CA ARG A 935 -16.28 -20.34 20.71
C ARG A 935 -15.45 -19.39 21.55
N VAL A 936 -14.80 -18.40 20.94
CA VAL A 936 -14.06 -17.34 21.64
C VAL A 936 -14.99 -16.55 22.56
N LEU A 937 -16.18 -16.16 22.09
CA LEU A 937 -17.14 -15.42 22.88
C LEU A 937 -17.53 -16.16 24.18
N ARG A 938 -17.77 -17.46 24.06
CA ARG A 938 -18.24 -18.31 25.21
C ARG A 938 -17.12 -18.70 26.18
N THR A 939 -15.86 -18.65 25.77
CA THR A 939 -14.72 -19.07 26.58
C THR A 939 -14.14 -17.87 27.33
N PRO A 940 -14.15 -17.83 28.66
CA PRO A 940 -13.48 -16.76 29.42
C PRO A 940 -12.00 -16.64 29.02
N ASN A 941 -11.45 -15.45 29.12
CA ASN A 941 -10.04 -15.14 28.82
C ASN A 941 -9.54 -15.51 27.42
N TRP A 942 -10.44 -15.89 26.51
CA TRP A 942 -10.13 -16.02 25.09
C TRP A 942 -10.44 -14.74 24.36
N TYR A 943 -9.53 -14.31 23.47
CA TYR A 943 -9.60 -13.06 22.71
C TYR A 943 -9.39 -13.33 21.24
N GLY A 944 -10.21 -12.71 20.40
CA GLY A 944 -10.20 -12.97 18.96
C GLY A 944 -9.24 -12.06 18.20
N VAL A 945 -8.47 -12.66 17.31
CA VAL A 945 -7.70 -11.97 16.27
C VAL A 945 -8.11 -12.53 14.91
N HIS A 946 -8.53 -11.70 13.98
CA HIS A 946 -8.89 -12.11 12.64
C HIS A 946 -7.87 -11.59 11.63
N LEU A 947 -7.28 -12.52 10.87
CA LEU A 947 -6.31 -12.21 9.82
C LEU A 947 -6.98 -12.31 8.45
N THR A 948 -7.00 -11.20 7.73
CA THR A 948 -7.55 -11.09 6.39
C THR A 948 -6.57 -10.44 5.41
N ASN A 949 -6.97 -10.31 4.15
CA ASN A 949 -6.20 -9.61 3.11
C ASN A 949 -6.96 -8.41 2.58
N PHE A 950 -6.23 -7.38 2.19
CA PHE A 950 -6.77 -6.28 1.41
C PHE A 950 -7.49 -6.80 0.15
N SER A 951 -8.63 -6.22 -0.17
CA SER A 951 -9.51 -6.64 -1.28
C SER A 951 -10.09 -8.07 -1.17
N CYS A 952 -10.12 -8.68 0.02
CA CYS A 952 -10.81 -9.94 0.20
C CYS A 952 -12.32 -9.76 0.24
N GLY A 953 -13.01 -9.93 -0.91
CA GLY A 953 -14.46 -9.76 -0.98
C GLY A 953 -15.23 -10.68 -0.03
N ALA A 954 -14.80 -11.93 0.13
CA ALA A 954 -15.47 -12.88 1.00
C ALA A 954 -15.29 -12.55 2.50
N ASP A 955 -14.14 -12.00 2.92
CA ASP A 955 -13.94 -11.58 4.32
C ASP A 955 -14.67 -10.29 4.63
N SER A 956 -14.77 -9.35 3.69
CA SER A 956 -15.56 -8.13 3.88
C SER A 956 -17.04 -8.40 4.18
N PHE A 957 -17.59 -9.55 3.76
CA PHE A 957 -18.93 -9.99 4.17
C PHE A 957 -19.02 -10.52 5.59
N ILE A 958 -17.93 -11.06 6.16
CA ILE A 958 -17.96 -11.70 7.48
C ILE A 958 -17.38 -10.85 8.60
N GLU A 959 -16.56 -9.87 8.28
CA GLU A 959 -15.87 -9.03 9.29
C GLU A 959 -16.82 -8.34 10.24
N HIS A 960 -17.93 -7.77 9.75
CA HIS A 960 -18.88 -7.13 10.65
C HIS A 960 -19.71 -8.11 11.46
N PHE A 961 -19.95 -9.33 10.97
CA PHE A 961 -20.52 -10.39 11.81
C PHE A 961 -19.54 -10.82 12.89
N TYR A 962 -18.25 -10.93 12.55
CA TYR A 962 -17.19 -11.22 13.50
C TYR A 962 -17.11 -10.15 14.59
N ARG A 963 -17.10 -8.87 14.21
CA ARG A 963 -17.12 -7.73 15.15
C ARG A 963 -18.38 -7.71 15.99
N HIS A 964 -19.54 -7.95 15.38
CA HIS A 964 -20.82 -7.98 16.09
C HIS A 964 -20.87 -9.10 17.13
N LEU A 965 -20.42 -10.29 16.79
CA LEU A 965 -20.34 -11.42 17.73
C LEU A 965 -19.43 -11.13 18.91
N LEU A 966 -18.27 -10.56 18.64
CA LEU A 966 -17.27 -10.25 19.67
C LEU A 966 -17.43 -8.84 20.28
N ARG A 967 -18.59 -8.19 20.10
CA ARG A 967 -18.81 -6.83 20.62
C ARG A 967 -18.65 -6.69 22.14
N GLU A 968 -18.83 -7.77 22.90
CA GLU A 968 -18.65 -7.80 24.36
C GLU A 968 -17.23 -8.13 24.81
N LYS A 969 -16.33 -8.42 23.86
CA LYS A 969 -14.92 -8.71 24.10
C LYS A 969 -14.06 -7.90 23.13
N PRO A 970 -12.85 -7.47 23.51
CA PRO A 970 -11.95 -6.89 22.54
C PRO A 970 -11.61 -7.90 21.45
N SER A 971 -11.49 -7.41 20.23
CA SER A 971 -11.08 -8.20 19.08
C SER A 971 -10.24 -7.35 18.14
N LEU A 972 -9.27 -7.97 17.48
CA LEU A 972 -8.38 -7.31 16.54
C LEU A 972 -8.61 -7.88 15.15
N ILE A 973 -8.74 -7.02 14.13
CA ILE A 973 -8.71 -7.42 12.72
C ILE A 973 -7.41 -6.90 12.12
N LEU A 974 -6.65 -7.80 11.52
CA LEU A 974 -5.40 -7.53 10.83
C LEU A 974 -5.61 -7.75 9.34
N GLU A 975 -5.58 -6.68 8.59
CA GLU A 975 -5.66 -6.72 7.13
C GLU A 975 -4.27 -6.53 6.55
N LEU A 976 -3.78 -7.52 5.80
CA LEU A 976 -2.45 -7.55 5.23
C LEU A 976 -2.50 -7.65 3.70
N ASP A 977 -1.44 -7.20 3.05
CA ASP A 977 -1.22 -7.35 1.61
C ASP A 977 0.28 -7.40 1.27
N GLU A 978 0.63 -7.27 0.01
CA GLU A 978 2.01 -7.25 -0.47
C GLU A 978 2.85 -6.09 0.08
N HIS A 979 2.21 -4.98 0.47
CA HIS A 979 2.85 -3.75 0.97
C HIS A 979 2.94 -3.70 2.50
N SER A 980 2.34 -4.67 3.18
CA SER A 980 2.27 -4.69 4.64
C SER A 980 3.64 -4.91 5.27
N ALA A 981 3.92 -4.13 6.32
CA ALA A 981 5.17 -4.17 7.06
C ALA A 981 4.99 -4.71 8.48
N VAL A 982 6.01 -5.41 8.99
CA VAL A 982 6.01 -5.97 10.35
C VAL A 982 5.82 -4.88 11.41
N ALA A 983 6.39 -3.69 11.24
CA ALA A 983 6.23 -2.58 12.19
C ALA A 983 4.77 -2.17 12.39
N GLY A 984 4.00 -2.04 11.30
CA GLY A 984 2.56 -1.71 11.37
C GLY A 984 1.73 -2.83 12.02
N LEU A 985 2.10 -4.09 11.77
CA LEU A 985 1.52 -5.25 12.41
C LEU A 985 1.76 -5.21 13.93
N LEU A 986 3.02 -5.01 14.34
CA LEU A 986 3.42 -4.98 15.75
C LEU A 986 2.74 -3.85 16.52
N THR A 987 2.59 -2.66 15.93
CA THR A 987 1.87 -1.55 16.58
C THR A 987 0.45 -1.94 16.95
N ARG A 988 -0.29 -2.58 16.05
CA ARG A 988 -1.66 -3.05 16.31
C ARG A 988 -1.71 -4.17 17.35
N VAL A 989 -0.79 -5.11 17.28
CA VAL A 989 -0.67 -6.23 18.23
C VAL A 989 -0.33 -5.72 19.64
N GLU A 990 0.62 -4.81 19.77
CA GLU A 990 1.02 -4.24 21.07
C GLU A 990 -0.11 -3.41 21.70
N ALA A 991 -0.78 -2.57 20.90
CA ALA A 991 -1.95 -1.82 21.36
C ALA A 991 -3.08 -2.77 21.84
N TYR A 992 -3.35 -3.82 21.07
CA TYR A 992 -4.35 -4.82 21.45
C TYR A 992 -3.97 -5.59 22.73
N ARG A 993 -2.68 -5.94 22.86
CA ARG A 993 -2.16 -6.54 24.11
C ARG A 993 -2.41 -5.63 25.32
N ASN A 994 -2.20 -4.32 25.16
CA ASN A 994 -2.45 -3.36 26.24
C ASN A 994 -3.94 -3.27 26.60
N VAL A 995 -4.85 -3.32 25.60
CA VAL A 995 -6.31 -3.39 25.86
C VAL A 995 -6.66 -4.65 26.66
N VAL A 996 -6.17 -5.82 26.24
CA VAL A 996 -6.43 -7.10 26.94
C VAL A 996 -5.87 -7.06 28.36
N LYS A 997 -4.64 -6.54 28.56
CA LYS A 997 -4.02 -6.37 29.88
C LYS A 997 -4.84 -5.46 30.78
N ASN A 998 -5.27 -4.30 30.29
CA ASN A 998 -6.08 -3.35 31.07
C ASN A 998 -7.42 -3.95 31.48
N LEU A 999 -8.04 -4.79 30.63
CA LEU A 999 -9.25 -5.52 30.96
C LEU A 999 -9.02 -6.52 32.10
N GLN A 1000 -7.91 -7.28 32.07
CA GLN A 1000 -7.59 -8.24 33.11
C GLN A 1000 -7.26 -7.59 34.45
N GLU A 1001 -6.58 -6.45 34.40
CA GLU A 1001 -6.26 -5.64 35.59
C GLU A 1001 -7.52 -4.86 36.14
N LYS A 1002 -8.69 -5.11 35.55
CA LYS A 1002 -9.96 -4.43 35.90
C LYS A 1002 -9.93 -2.91 35.74
N ARG A 1003 -9.05 -2.39 34.92
CA ARG A 1003 -8.98 -0.98 34.54
C ARG A 1003 -10.08 -0.61 33.54
N LEU A 1004 -10.60 -1.61 32.82
CA LEU A 1004 -11.73 -1.51 31.90
C LEU A 1004 -12.90 -2.36 32.41
N PRO A 1005 -14.15 -2.05 32.01
CA PRO A 1005 -15.32 -2.86 32.41
C PRO A 1005 -15.22 -4.28 31.83
N ALA A 1006 -15.61 -5.29 32.60
CA ALA A 1006 -15.55 -6.70 32.25
C ALA A 1006 -16.37 -7.06 31.01
N LYS A 1007 -17.45 -6.31 30.75
CA LYS A 1007 -18.25 -6.39 29.52
C LYS A 1007 -18.16 -5.08 28.77
N LEU A 1008 -17.64 -5.12 27.58
CA LEU A 1008 -17.63 -3.99 26.67
C LEU A 1008 -19.04 -3.82 26.09
N GLN A 1009 -19.85 -2.93 26.67
CA GLN A 1009 -21.06 -2.49 26.00
C GLN A 1009 -20.66 -1.58 24.83
N ARG A 1010 -20.32 -2.18 23.71
CA ARG A 1010 -20.27 -1.47 22.44
C ARG A 1010 -21.72 -1.23 22.02
N HIS A 1011 -22.30 -0.10 22.44
CA HIS A 1011 -23.59 0.31 21.93
C HIS A 1011 -23.53 0.38 20.40
N GLU A 1012 -24.61 -0.04 19.76
CA GLU A 1012 -24.80 0.24 18.33
C GLU A 1012 -24.61 1.75 18.11
N PRO A 1013 -23.92 2.16 17.05
CA PRO A 1013 -23.85 3.57 16.73
C PRO A 1013 -25.30 4.07 16.62
N ASP A 1014 -25.63 5.14 17.37
CA ASP A 1014 -26.80 5.93 17.02
C ASP A 1014 -26.70 6.18 15.52
N SER A 1015 -27.67 5.70 14.78
CA SER A 1015 -27.72 5.83 13.34
C SER A 1015 -27.34 7.27 13.01
N LEU A 1016 -26.17 7.46 12.38
CA LEU A 1016 -25.99 8.60 11.54
C LEU A 1016 -27.10 8.43 10.50
N GLU A 1017 -28.23 9.08 10.74
CA GLU A 1017 -29.24 9.25 9.71
C GLU A 1017 -28.49 9.78 8.52
N ALA A 1018 -28.51 8.98 7.48
CA ALA A 1018 -27.93 9.32 6.21
C ALA A 1018 -28.47 10.71 5.82
N ALA A 1019 -27.62 11.69 5.97
CA ALA A 1019 -27.78 12.91 5.22
C ALA A 1019 -27.58 12.50 3.76
N GLY A 1020 -28.71 12.28 3.06
CA GLY A 1020 -28.79 11.94 1.67
C GLY A 1020 -28.17 13.01 0.76
#